data_1b9acf9996fd69e3eadfdcaca597eedb
#
_entry.id   1b9acf9996fd69e3eadfdcaca597eedb
#
_cell.length_a   1.000
_cell.length_b   1.000
_cell.length_c   1.000
_cell.angle_alpha   90.00
_cell.angle_beta   90.00
_cell.angle_gamma   90.00
#
_symmetry.space_group_name_H-M   'P 1'
#
loop_
_entity.id
_entity.type
_entity.pdbx_description
1 polymer ?
#
loop_
_entity_poly.entity_id
_entity_poly.type
_entity_poly.pdbx_seq_one_letter_code
_entity_poly.pdbx_strand_id
1 'polypeptide(L)'
;MKMRFGMSIAAYTAFASCTACGIMKEVQGFRAPPVGAKETVKGCLWLEAESFADYGEWRLDTQFTHKMGSAYLLAAGVLKPIKPATTSVNFPTAGKWRAWARTKDWLPEYHPGRFRLSVAGRPGRELGASGKDGWRWELAGEWELPVGEAKVALEDLSGAFARCDALLFTQDATYVPPDDAAACAAARGRFTGTDAEPVADAGNYDLVVVGAGPGGLGTAIAAARHGARVALVHDRPVLGGNASSEIGVPTDGAAVSHPDAREGGICEEANLRRMVAPDYSISYAFREMTDALPNLTVWDNQRVVGVRMDGARIASVEARCTLDGTRRRWGGRLFVDCTGDGWVGVFAGAKRMYGREAAAEYDERQAPEVRDDLTMSGCLASGTAEVYRYGHMYIGYKQRRVGDKPVPYETPAWARILPKGFTRRIGHPEGEWWLEHGGRFDDLADPERARDELVRICFAYWGWLKNEWVNKDSIRCNAMVEVSHMNGRREGYRLVGDYILTANDCLQGKVFEDRVSYGGWSLDTHDPLGIDNPTSNGYWKYHPRVPIYTIPFRCLYSVNVPNLMMAGRNISVTHIALGSTRVESTILTLGQAVGTAAAEMLKAGLMPREYGSDQTRIRRLQQLLLKDDQYIPEVVNEDPADLARTAKVSATSTLTRGVTTKANIKLPRKGRKGHPLNMARATGYLHDAARGAKFFECLLESTLATPTQITARVYAAAIPTEKGMVPGDTSSFKFLGEMKGTVAPGDAKWTRFAFPATPPDDAKFIWIQLPRTSGVTWRLADKSRGAVPYRAWCGNGWTFASDEAYALVPEGGLRFAVADVPEPGRVVDGVSRNVGGGHGWISDPAKGLPQTLTLDFGRPVAAHEVRLTFDPNLNPLHPHGNPLPPTLVKAYAVEAFDGREWTTLVTETRNTVRHRIHKFQSRTVTAVRIRIDATWGDPSARVFEVRVY
;
A
#
# COMPACT_ATOMS: atom_id res chain seq x y z
N MET A 1 35.92 0.25 32.01
CA MET A 1 36.09 1.56 31.38
C MET A 1 34.78 1.86 30.65
N LYS A 2 33.93 2.68 31.29
CA LYS A 2 32.59 3.01 30.81
C LYS A 2 32.68 4.26 29.94
N MET A 3 32.46 4.14 28.63
CA MET A 3 32.18 5.31 27.79
C MET A 3 30.66 5.53 27.69
N ARG A 4 30.22 6.58 28.34
CA ARG A 4 28.89 7.17 28.17
C ARG A 4 28.91 8.01 26.91
N PHE A 5 28.09 7.67 25.93
CA PHE A 5 27.67 8.60 24.88
C PHE A 5 26.37 9.29 25.33
N GLY A 6 26.52 10.49 25.85
CA GLY A 6 25.40 11.41 26.04
C GLY A 6 25.32 12.32 24.81
N MET A 7 24.39 12.05 23.91
CA MET A 7 23.96 13.03 22.92
C MET A 7 22.81 13.86 23.49
N SER A 8 22.96 15.16 23.49
CA SER A 8 22.02 16.13 24.06
C SER A 8 20.72 16.17 23.26
N ILE A 9 19.60 16.26 23.97
CA ILE A 9 18.24 16.39 23.45
C ILE A 9 18.06 17.58 22.46
N ALA A 10 18.94 18.58 22.51
CA ALA A 10 18.92 19.74 21.61
C ALA A 10 19.35 19.41 20.16
N ALA A 11 20.18 18.39 19.93
CA ALA A 11 20.56 17.96 18.59
C ALA A 11 19.45 17.16 17.89
N TYR A 12 18.57 16.51 18.66
CA TYR A 12 17.44 15.75 18.13
C TYR A 12 16.29 16.64 17.68
N THR A 13 16.09 17.79 18.32
CA THR A 13 15.04 18.76 17.93
C THR A 13 15.41 19.53 16.64
N ALA A 14 16.70 19.77 16.40
CA ALA A 14 17.16 20.43 15.17
C ALA A 14 17.09 19.47 13.94
N PHE A 15 17.29 18.18 14.15
CA PHE A 15 17.18 17.19 13.05
C PHE A 15 15.71 16.91 12.66
N ALA A 16 14.79 16.88 13.63
CA ALA A 16 13.36 16.66 13.36
C ALA A 16 12.69 17.86 12.66
N SER A 17 13.18 19.09 12.89
CA SER A 17 12.66 20.28 12.20
C SER A 17 13.22 20.43 10.78
N CYS A 18 14.38 19.85 10.48
CA CYS A 18 15.00 19.94 9.16
C CYS A 18 14.43 18.89 8.18
N THR A 19 14.06 17.70 8.66
CA THR A 19 13.56 16.59 7.83
C THR A 19 12.10 16.77 7.41
N ALA A 20 11.23 17.22 8.31
CA ALA A 20 9.85 17.56 7.95
C ALA A 20 9.79 18.73 6.95
N CYS A 21 10.75 19.67 7.03
CA CYS A 21 10.91 20.77 6.08
C CYS A 21 11.46 20.28 4.72
N GLY A 22 12.22 19.18 4.68
CA GLY A 22 12.80 18.60 3.46
C GLY A 22 11.75 17.92 2.57
N ILE A 23 10.86 17.10 3.14
CA ILE A 23 9.78 16.43 2.37
C ILE A 23 8.74 17.46 1.90
N MET A 24 8.39 18.43 2.75
CA MET A 24 7.53 19.54 2.33
C MET A 24 8.18 20.35 1.20
N LYS A 25 9.53 20.47 1.15
CA LYS A 25 10.25 21.11 0.03
C LYS A 25 10.27 20.27 -1.24
N GLU A 26 10.29 18.93 -1.17
CA GLU A 26 10.23 18.10 -2.38
C GLU A 26 8.81 18.01 -2.95
N VAL A 27 7.77 17.95 -2.12
CA VAL A 27 6.38 18.10 -2.58
C VAL A 27 6.10 19.56 -3.03
N GLN A 28 6.79 20.55 -2.46
CA GLN A 28 6.80 21.93 -2.95
C GLN A 28 7.70 22.12 -4.19
N GLY A 29 8.57 21.18 -4.53
CA GLY A 29 9.42 21.23 -5.72
C GLY A 29 8.68 21.04 -7.05
N PHE A 30 7.44 20.53 -7.02
CA PHE A 30 6.56 20.49 -8.18
C PHE A 30 5.70 21.76 -8.27
N ARG A 31 6.36 22.89 -8.40
CA ARG A 31 5.68 24.12 -8.79
C ARG A 31 5.44 24.07 -10.29
N ALA A 32 4.23 24.44 -10.71
CA ALA A 32 4.06 24.89 -12.07
C ALA A 32 5.14 25.94 -12.35
N PRO A 33 5.82 25.90 -13.49
CA PRO A 33 6.73 27.00 -13.83
C PRO A 33 5.93 28.29 -13.67
N PRO A 34 6.46 29.33 -13.01
CA PRO A 34 5.74 30.57 -12.82
C PRO A 34 5.48 31.16 -14.19
N VAL A 35 4.33 30.86 -14.74
CA VAL A 35 3.83 31.53 -15.94
C VAL A 35 3.24 32.82 -15.43
N GLY A 36 3.99 33.90 -15.54
CA GLY A 36 3.51 35.22 -15.14
C GLY A 36 2.16 35.54 -15.78
N ALA A 37 1.43 36.49 -15.20
CA ALA A 37 0.15 36.94 -15.76
C ALA A 37 0.31 37.32 -17.24
N LYS A 38 -0.50 36.67 -18.09
CA LYS A 38 -0.45 36.90 -19.53
C LYS A 38 -1.46 37.98 -19.93
N GLU A 39 -1.05 38.95 -20.71
CA GLU A 39 -1.92 39.92 -21.40
C GLU A 39 -2.17 39.44 -22.84
N THR A 40 -3.03 38.44 -23.02
CA THR A 40 -3.47 38.01 -24.37
C THR A 40 -4.63 38.90 -24.89
N VAL A 41 -5.32 39.58 -23.98
CA VAL A 41 -6.38 40.55 -24.27
C VAL A 41 -5.99 41.88 -23.66
N LYS A 42 -5.89 42.95 -24.47
CA LYS A 42 -5.48 44.28 -24.03
C LYS A 42 -6.30 44.76 -22.82
N GLY A 43 -5.60 45.20 -21.78
CA GLY A 43 -6.22 45.65 -20.53
C GLY A 43 -6.77 44.54 -19.65
N CYS A 44 -6.44 43.25 -19.90
CA CYS A 44 -6.81 42.11 -19.09
C CYS A 44 -5.60 41.23 -18.81
N LEU A 45 -5.40 40.84 -17.56
CA LEU A 45 -4.35 39.91 -17.14
C LEU A 45 -4.99 38.69 -16.47
N TRP A 46 -4.72 37.50 -16.99
CA TRP A 46 -5.13 36.22 -16.37
C TRP A 46 -3.95 35.61 -15.62
N LEU A 47 -4.18 35.18 -14.37
CA LEU A 47 -3.19 34.56 -13.52
C LEU A 47 -3.80 33.31 -12.88
N GLU A 48 -3.25 32.14 -13.21
CA GLU A 48 -3.61 30.88 -12.54
C GLU A 48 -3.02 30.85 -11.14
N ALA A 49 -3.80 30.40 -10.14
CA ALA A 49 -3.34 30.38 -8.76
C ALA A 49 -2.16 29.39 -8.56
N GLU A 50 -2.13 28.29 -9.28
CA GLU A 50 -1.02 27.33 -9.28
C GLU A 50 0.28 27.90 -9.84
N SER A 51 0.24 29.01 -10.56
CA SER A 51 1.43 29.70 -11.07
C SER A 51 2.09 30.68 -10.08
N PHE A 52 1.57 30.79 -8.88
CA PHE A 52 2.15 31.62 -7.83
C PHE A 52 3.60 31.23 -7.53
N ALA A 53 4.48 32.20 -7.37
CA ALA A 53 5.90 31.98 -7.14
C ALA A 53 6.20 31.34 -5.76
N ASP A 54 5.40 31.64 -4.76
CA ASP A 54 5.48 31.08 -3.44
C ASP A 54 4.06 30.74 -2.93
N TYR A 55 3.80 29.47 -2.64
CA TYR A 55 2.51 29.04 -2.11
C TYR A 55 2.33 29.31 -0.61
N GLY A 56 3.38 29.74 0.10
CA GLY A 56 3.35 29.86 1.56
C GLY A 56 3.02 28.49 2.19
N GLU A 57 1.85 28.39 2.85
CA GLU A 57 1.31 27.14 3.38
C GLU A 57 0.04 26.67 2.62
N TRP A 58 -0.33 27.34 1.53
CA TRP A 58 -1.36 26.87 0.62
C TRP A 58 -0.88 25.58 -0.08
N ARG A 59 -1.80 24.69 -0.36
CA ARG A 59 -1.53 23.41 -1.03
C ARG A 59 -2.05 23.41 -2.44
N LEU A 60 -1.28 22.82 -3.35
CA LEU A 60 -1.71 22.58 -4.72
C LEU A 60 -2.67 21.37 -4.72
N ASP A 61 -3.91 21.57 -5.17
CA ASP A 61 -4.89 20.50 -5.37
C ASP A 61 -5.11 20.21 -6.85
N THR A 62 -4.73 19.03 -7.29
CA THR A 62 -4.83 18.57 -8.68
C THR A 62 -5.97 17.57 -8.90
N GLN A 63 -6.76 17.27 -7.88
CA GLN A 63 -7.75 16.18 -7.95
C GLN A 63 -8.95 16.50 -8.86
N PHE A 64 -9.32 17.76 -8.98
CA PHE A 64 -10.58 18.16 -9.59
C PHE A 64 -10.40 19.03 -10.87
N THR A 65 -9.29 18.88 -11.55
CA THR A 65 -8.96 19.63 -12.78
C THR A 65 -10.00 19.52 -13.89
N HIS A 66 -10.82 18.45 -13.90
CA HIS A 66 -11.95 18.31 -14.82
C HIS A 66 -13.06 19.35 -14.59
N LYS A 67 -13.16 19.92 -13.37
CA LYS A 67 -14.11 20.99 -13.03
C LYS A 67 -13.51 22.38 -13.24
N MET A 68 -12.18 22.52 -12.93
CA MET A 68 -11.49 23.82 -12.98
C MET A 68 -10.85 24.11 -14.34
N GLY A 69 -10.36 23.10 -15.03
CA GLY A 69 -9.51 23.21 -16.21
C GLY A 69 -8.03 23.12 -15.90
N SER A 70 -7.60 23.45 -14.69
CA SER A 70 -6.25 23.30 -14.16
C SER A 70 -6.30 22.91 -12.67
N ALA A 71 -5.18 22.90 -11.98
CA ALA A 71 -5.09 22.81 -10.52
C ALA A 71 -5.57 24.10 -9.84
N TYR A 72 -5.67 24.10 -8.53
CA TYR A 72 -5.99 25.27 -7.74
C TYR A 72 -5.25 25.27 -6.40
N LEU A 73 -5.17 26.43 -5.74
CA LEU A 73 -4.62 26.54 -4.41
C LEU A 73 -5.69 26.39 -3.34
N LEU A 74 -5.36 25.62 -2.28
CA LEU A 74 -6.21 25.26 -1.18
C LEU A 74 -5.57 25.61 0.17
N ALA A 75 -6.25 26.41 1.00
CA ALA A 75 -5.81 26.74 2.36
C ALA A 75 -6.28 25.69 3.37
N ALA A 76 -5.60 24.55 3.44
CA ALA A 76 -5.92 23.43 4.33
C ALA A 76 -5.34 23.64 5.74
N GLY A 77 -5.75 24.68 6.42
CA GLY A 77 -5.42 24.95 7.83
C GLY A 77 -6.30 24.16 8.79
N VAL A 78 -6.01 24.31 10.08
CA VAL A 78 -6.76 23.66 11.16
C VAL A 78 -7.41 24.75 12.01
N LEU A 79 -8.39 25.44 11.44
CA LEU A 79 -9.12 26.57 12.02
C LEU A 79 -8.19 27.75 12.42
N LYS A 80 -7.03 27.86 11.77
CA LYS A 80 -6.08 28.95 11.96
C LYS A 80 -5.59 29.41 10.62
N PRO A 81 -5.57 30.72 10.34
CA PRO A 81 -5.00 31.26 9.11
C PRO A 81 -3.57 30.76 8.89
N ILE A 82 -3.28 30.40 7.65
CA ILE A 82 -1.99 29.90 7.19
C ILE A 82 -1.19 31.01 6.48
N LYS A 83 0.10 30.75 6.24
CA LYS A 83 0.95 31.72 5.53
C LYS A 83 0.44 31.98 4.12
N PRO A 84 0.43 33.25 3.67
CA PRO A 84 -0.11 33.64 2.38
C PRO A 84 0.68 33.05 1.22
N ALA A 85 -0.01 32.71 0.12
CA ALA A 85 0.62 32.49 -1.16
C ALA A 85 0.92 33.83 -1.82
N THR A 86 2.11 33.96 -2.45
CA THR A 86 2.55 35.25 -3.02
C THR A 86 3.18 35.09 -4.41
N THR A 87 2.97 36.10 -5.22
CA THR A 87 3.63 36.22 -6.52
C THR A 87 3.75 37.72 -6.91
N SER A 88 4.42 38.00 -8.01
CA SER A 88 4.47 39.33 -8.63
C SER A 88 3.71 39.31 -9.95
N VAL A 89 3.00 40.39 -10.25
CA VAL A 89 2.30 40.64 -11.52
C VAL A 89 2.79 41.93 -12.13
N ASN A 90 3.16 41.91 -13.41
CA ASN A 90 3.55 43.10 -14.16
C ASN A 90 2.30 43.72 -14.80
N PHE A 91 1.93 44.93 -14.38
CA PHE A 91 0.83 45.72 -14.93
C PHE A 91 1.33 46.59 -16.09
N PRO A 92 0.87 46.36 -17.33
CA PRO A 92 1.45 47.02 -18.51
C PRO A 92 1.04 48.50 -18.64
N THR A 93 -0.05 48.88 -17.98
CA THR A 93 -0.59 50.26 -18.01
C THR A 93 -0.94 50.74 -16.61
N ALA A 94 -0.77 52.02 -16.32
CA ALA A 94 -1.23 52.63 -15.08
C ALA A 94 -2.75 52.82 -15.09
N GLY A 95 -3.35 52.91 -13.90
CA GLY A 95 -4.75 53.22 -13.71
C GLY A 95 -5.49 52.26 -12.82
N LYS A 96 -6.80 52.29 -12.89
CA LYS A 96 -7.69 51.51 -12.04
C LYS A 96 -7.83 50.10 -12.60
N TRP A 97 -7.39 49.11 -11.81
CA TRP A 97 -7.52 47.71 -12.10
C TRP A 97 -8.53 47.07 -11.17
N ARG A 98 -9.50 46.36 -11.72
CA ARG A 98 -10.48 45.51 -11.02
C ARG A 98 -10.00 44.10 -11.07
N ALA A 99 -10.00 43.38 -9.92
CA ALA A 99 -9.66 41.98 -9.85
C ALA A 99 -10.85 41.09 -9.46
N TRP A 100 -10.98 39.99 -10.19
CA TRP A 100 -11.89 38.91 -9.92
C TRP A 100 -11.08 37.68 -9.48
N ALA A 101 -11.56 36.92 -8.47
CA ALA A 101 -11.00 35.66 -8.08
C ALA A 101 -12.02 34.53 -8.32
N ARG A 102 -11.60 33.45 -8.96
CA ARG A 102 -12.42 32.25 -9.09
C ARG A 102 -12.25 31.41 -7.85
N THR A 103 -13.33 31.27 -7.08
CA THR A 103 -13.33 30.64 -5.76
C THR A 103 -14.60 29.83 -5.55
N LYS A 104 -14.68 29.13 -4.42
CA LYS A 104 -15.85 28.35 -4.00
C LYS A 104 -16.17 28.59 -2.54
N ASP A 105 -17.40 29.03 -2.28
CA ASP A 105 -18.00 28.95 -0.95
C ASP A 105 -18.51 27.52 -0.76
N TRP A 106 -17.67 26.66 -0.17
CA TRP A 106 -17.89 25.21 -0.16
C TRP A 106 -18.96 24.73 0.85
N LEU A 107 -19.38 25.60 1.76
CA LEU A 107 -20.53 25.42 2.64
C LEU A 107 -21.23 26.77 2.85
N PRO A 108 -22.12 27.17 1.94
CA PRO A 108 -22.72 28.50 1.90
C PRO A 108 -23.51 28.94 3.15
N GLU A 109 -23.93 27.99 3.98
CA GLU A 109 -24.63 28.27 5.27
C GLU A 109 -23.66 28.74 6.37
N TYR A 110 -22.32 28.43 6.21
CA TYR A 110 -21.32 28.63 7.27
C TYR A 110 -20.11 29.43 6.81
N HIS A 111 -19.86 29.54 5.51
CA HIS A 111 -18.71 30.24 4.91
C HIS A 111 -17.37 29.87 5.57
N PRO A 112 -16.98 28.58 5.65
CA PRO A 112 -15.79 28.21 6.42
C PRO A 112 -14.49 28.64 5.71
N GLY A 113 -14.41 28.61 4.40
CA GLY A 113 -13.22 28.83 3.60
C GLY A 113 -13.07 30.27 3.12
N ARG A 114 -12.70 31.21 4.00
CA ARG A 114 -12.59 32.64 3.70
C ARG A 114 -11.16 33.08 3.51
N PHE A 115 -10.94 33.92 2.51
CA PHE A 115 -9.63 34.53 2.24
C PHE A 115 -9.82 35.91 1.60
N ARG A 116 -8.73 36.60 1.31
CA ARG A 116 -8.74 37.84 0.53
C ARG A 116 -7.53 37.95 -0.39
N LEU A 117 -7.68 38.72 -1.44
CA LEU A 117 -6.62 39.11 -2.32
C LEU A 117 -6.02 40.44 -1.83
N SER A 118 -4.69 40.49 -1.69
CA SER A 118 -3.95 41.75 -1.45
C SER A 118 -3.09 42.06 -2.67
N VAL A 119 -3.12 43.33 -3.12
CA VAL A 119 -2.32 43.82 -4.24
C VAL A 119 -1.52 45.04 -3.76
N ALA A 120 -0.19 45.04 -4.01
CA ALA A 120 0.73 46.06 -3.54
C ALA A 120 0.59 46.36 -2.03
N GLY A 121 0.36 45.31 -1.22
CA GLY A 121 0.17 45.43 0.23
C GLY A 121 -1.18 46.00 0.68
N ARG A 122 -2.09 46.29 -0.25
CA ARG A 122 -3.43 46.80 0.06
C ARG A 122 -4.45 45.67 -0.06
N PRO A 123 -5.17 45.33 1.05
CA PRO A 123 -6.14 44.21 1.07
C PRO A 123 -7.39 44.56 0.26
N GLY A 124 -7.95 43.56 -0.41
CA GLY A 124 -9.22 43.58 -1.07
C GLY A 124 -10.40 43.13 -0.22
N ARG A 125 -11.47 42.70 -0.85
CA ARG A 125 -12.69 42.18 -0.22
C ARG A 125 -12.45 40.76 0.31
N GLU A 126 -13.28 40.37 1.25
CA GLU A 126 -13.39 38.97 1.68
C GLU A 126 -14.04 38.15 0.57
N LEU A 127 -13.47 36.96 0.32
CA LEU A 127 -13.81 36.02 -0.74
C LEU A 127 -14.14 34.65 -0.12
N GLY A 128 -14.86 33.80 -0.86
CA GLY A 128 -15.28 32.46 -0.42
C GLY A 128 -16.48 32.51 0.55
N ALA A 129 -17.26 33.58 0.54
CA ALA A 129 -18.44 33.81 1.38
C ALA A 129 -19.64 34.35 0.59
N SER A 130 -19.85 33.87 -0.63
CA SER A 130 -20.88 34.34 -1.54
C SER A 130 -22.32 33.95 -1.17
N GLY A 131 -22.50 33.00 -0.25
CA GLY A 131 -23.80 32.41 0.07
C GLY A 131 -24.35 31.51 -1.04
N LYS A 132 -23.52 31.10 -2.02
CA LYS A 132 -23.93 30.28 -3.16
C LYS A 132 -22.95 29.12 -3.35
N ASP A 133 -23.46 27.93 -3.50
CA ASP A 133 -22.63 26.74 -3.79
C ASP A 133 -22.02 26.81 -5.19
N GLY A 134 -20.92 26.08 -5.36
CA GLY A 134 -20.22 25.94 -6.61
C GLY A 134 -19.12 26.97 -6.85
N TRP A 135 -18.30 26.70 -7.85
CA TRP A 135 -17.22 27.56 -8.29
C TRP A 135 -17.75 28.77 -9.04
N ARG A 136 -17.31 29.96 -8.67
CA ARG A 136 -17.73 31.23 -9.25
C ARG A 136 -16.67 32.28 -9.19
N TRP A 137 -16.88 33.34 -9.94
CA TRP A 137 -16.07 34.53 -9.85
C TRP A 137 -16.63 35.48 -8.80
N GLU A 138 -15.80 35.91 -7.87
CA GLU A 138 -16.11 36.95 -6.88
C GLU A 138 -15.23 38.16 -7.09
N LEU A 139 -15.80 39.36 -7.00
CA LEU A 139 -15.06 40.60 -7.12
C LEU A 139 -14.15 40.79 -5.91
N ALA A 140 -12.82 40.63 -6.13
CA ALA A 140 -11.80 40.72 -5.08
C ALA A 140 -11.48 42.12 -4.66
N GLY A 141 -11.64 43.12 -5.56
CA GLY A 141 -11.38 44.53 -5.24
C GLY A 141 -11.01 45.37 -6.48
N GLU A 142 -10.64 46.61 -6.20
CA GLU A 142 -10.16 47.57 -7.21
C GLU A 142 -8.96 48.33 -6.64
N TRP A 143 -7.95 48.55 -7.46
CA TRP A 143 -6.70 49.20 -7.05
C TRP A 143 -6.22 50.17 -8.14
N GLU A 144 -5.82 51.39 -7.73
CA GLU A 144 -5.01 52.26 -8.58
C GLU A 144 -3.57 51.79 -8.56
N LEU A 145 -3.05 51.36 -9.70
CA LEU A 145 -1.73 50.78 -9.85
C LEU A 145 -0.90 51.55 -10.87
N PRO A 146 0.39 51.78 -10.61
CA PRO A 146 1.32 52.29 -11.61
C PRO A 146 1.67 51.22 -12.65
N VAL A 147 2.29 51.63 -13.73
CA VAL A 147 2.97 50.66 -14.63
C VAL A 147 4.09 49.96 -13.89
N GLY A 148 4.23 48.65 -14.11
CA GLY A 148 5.30 47.85 -13.54
C GLY A 148 4.80 46.73 -12.61
N GLU A 149 5.71 46.21 -11.83
CA GLU A 149 5.51 45.04 -11.02
C GLU A 149 4.81 45.40 -9.70
N ALA A 150 3.79 44.59 -9.33
CA ALA A 150 3.14 44.68 -8.03
C ALA A 150 3.05 43.30 -7.39
N LYS A 151 3.32 43.25 -6.09
CA LYS A 151 3.14 42.02 -5.29
C LYS A 151 1.67 41.70 -5.13
N VAL A 152 1.29 40.43 -5.38
CA VAL A 152 -0.03 39.87 -5.20
C VAL A 152 0.03 38.76 -4.16
N ALA A 153 -0.93 38.71 -3.22
CA ALA A 153 -0.98 37.73 -2.16
C ALA A 153 -2.40 37.19 -1.96
N LEU A 154 -2.52 35.88 -1.74
CA LEU A 154 -3.72 35.23 -1.22
C LEU A 154 -3.56 35.06 0.28
N GLU A 155 -4.34 35.77 1.06
CA GLU A 155 -4.29 35.76 2.52
C GLU A 155 -5.46 34.95 3.06
N ASP A 156 -5.19 33.80 3.67
CA ASP A 156 -6.19 32.98 4.35
C ASP A 156 -6.69 33.69 5.62
N LEU A 157 -8.01 33.68 5.84
CA LEU A 157 -8.65 34.31 6.99
C LEU A 157 -9.22 33.32 8.02
N SER A 158 -9.33 32.03 7.65
CA SER A 158 -10.10 31.07 8.44
C SER A 158 -9.34 29.77 8.77
N GLY A 159 -8.38 29.37 7.95
CA GLY A 159 -7.75 28.05 8.04
C GLY A 159 -8.69 26.89 7.74
N ALA A 160 -9.76 27.15 6.99
CA ALA A 160 -10.84 26.17 6.78
C ALA A 160 -11.13 25.93 5.28
N PHE A 161 -10.10 25.53 4.52
CA PHE A 161 -10.22 25.08 3.14
C PHE A 161 -10.68 26.14 2.15
N ALA A 162 -10.22 27.39 2.31
CA ALA A 162 -10.36 28.43 1.29
C ALA A 162 -9.68 28.00 -0.03
N ARG A 163 -10.25 28.43 -1.17
CA ARG A 163 -9.84 27.94 -2.50
C ARG A 163 -9.73 29.09 -3.50
N CYS A 164 -8.66 29.08 -4.28
CA CYS A 164 -8.48 29.99 -5.40
C CYS A 164 -7.98 29.24 -6.64
N ASP A 165 -8.75 29.28 -7.72
CA ASP A 165 -8.42 28.67 -9.00
C ASP A 165 -7.64 29.65 -9.90
N ALA A 166 -8.19 30.85 -10.10
CA ALA A 166 -7.58 31.86 -10.97
C ALA A 166 -7.93 33.28 -10.54
N LEU A 167 -7.11 34.24 -10.96
CA LEU A 167 -7.35 35.65 -10.82
C LEU A 167 -7.43 36.28 -12.22
N LEU A 168 -8.39 37.19 -12.40
CA LEU A 168 -8.52 38.01 -13.59
C LEU A 168 -8.46 39.47 -13.19
N PHE A 169 -7.46 40.21 -13.66
CA PHE A 169 -7.36 41.66 -13.52
C PHE A 169 -7.82 42.32 -14.82
N THR A 170 -8.67 43.36 -14.73
CA THR A 170 -9.15 44.07 -15.89
C THR A 170 -9.31 45.59 -15.62
N GLN A 171 -9.07 46.41 -16.63
CA GLN A 171 -9.38 47.83 -16.60
C GLN A 171 -10.82 48.13 -17.09
N ASP A 172 -11.52 47.13 -17.66
CA ASP A 172 -12.90 47.25 -18.05
C ASP A 172 -13.81 47.14 -16.82
N ALA A 173 -14.38 48.24 -16.41
CA ALA A 173 -15.27 48.31 -15.24
C ALA A 173 -16.59 47.55 -15.45
N THR A 174 -16.96 47.24 -16.67
CA THR A 174 -18.20 46.55 -17.04
C THR A 174 -18.05 45.05 -17.20
N TYR A 175 -16.80 44.55 -17.34
CA TYR A 175 -16.55 43.14 -17.57
C TYR A 175 -16.81 42.30 -16.33
N VAL A 176 -17.63 41.27 -16.50
CA VAL A 176 -17.90 40.23 -15.51
C VAL A 176 -17.53 38.88 -16.12
N PRO A 177 -16.59 38.14 -15.54
CA PRO A 177 -16.22 36.83 -16.09
C PRO A 177 -17.38 35.83 -15.91
N PRO A 178 -17.55 34.88 -16.85
CA PRO A 178 -18.67 33.91 -16.82
C PRO A 178 -18.45 32.81 -15.78
N ASP A 179 -19.52 32.48 -15.04
CA ASP A 179 -19.54 31.36 -14.08
C ASP A 179 -19.85 29.99 -14.72
N ASP A 180 -20.56 29.99 -15.86
CA ASP A 180 -20.84 28.76 -16.60
C ASP A 180 -19.54 28.02 -16.96
N ALA A 181 -19.50 26.72 -16.74
CA ALA A 181 -18.27 25.94 -16.87
C ALA A 181 -17.68 25.97 -18.31
N ALA A 182 -18.54 25.86 -19.33
CA ALA A 182 -18.08 25.89 -20.71
C ALA A 182 -17.62 27.32 -21.14
N ALA A 183 -18.40 28.34 -20.78
CA ALA A 183 -18.04 29.71 -21.02
C ALA A 183 -16.78 30.15 -20.25
N CYS A 184 -16.62 29.68 -19.02
CA CYS A 184 -15.39 29.88 -18.21
C CYS A 184 -14.17 29.22 -18.86
N ALA A 185 -14.31 27.95 -19.33
CA ALA A 185 -13.24 27.26 -20.04
C ALA A 185 -12.84 27.98 -21.32
N ALA A 186 -13.81 28.47 -22.09
CA ALA A 186 -13.54 29.28 -23.29
C ALA A 186 -12.86 30.61 -22.94
N ALA A 187 -13.30 31.30 -21.87
CA ALA A 187 -12.63 32.50 -21.39
C ALA A 187 -11.19 32.24 -20.97
N ARG A 188 -10.96 31.16 -20.17
CA ARG A 188 -9.61 30.74 -19.78
C ARG A 188 -8.73 30.51 -21.00
N GLY A 189 -9.17 29.72 -21.99
CA GLY A 189 -8.43 29.45 -23.19
C GLY A 189 -8.04 30.72 -23.94
N ARG A 190 -8.98 31.65 -24.10
CA ARG A 190 -8.73 32.95 -24.74
C ARG A 190 -7.71 33.80 -23.98
N PHE A 191 -7.82 33.87 -22.64
CA PHE A 191 -6.91 34.70 -21.82
C PHE A 191 -5.54 34.05 -21.62
N THR A 192 -5.44 32.75 -21.64
CA THR A 192 -4.17 32.00 -21.53
C THR A 192 -3.50 31.78 -22.90
N GLY A 193 -4.26 31.93 -23.97
CA GLY A 193 -3.82 31.62 -25.34
C GLY A 193 -3.83 30.12 -25.64
N THR A 194 -4.51 29.29 -24.82
CA THR A 194 -4.52 27.82 -24.97
C THR A 194 -5.64 27.31 -25.86
N ASP A 195 -6.59 28.13 -26.28
CA ASP A 195 -7.70 27.75 -27.19
C ASP A 195 -7.23 27.21 -28.54
N ALA A 196 -6.13 27.79 -29.04
CA ALA A 196 -5.58 27.48 -30.34
C ALA A 196 -4.44 26.47 -30.30
N GLU A 197 -4.05 26.01 -29.11
CA GLU A 197 -2.96 25.02 -29.00
C GLU A 197 -3.44 23.65 -29.46
N PRO A 198 -2.82 23.05 -30.49
CA PRO A 198 -3.16 21.69 -30.90
C PRO A 198 -2.75 20.73 -29.82
N VAL A 199 -3.42 19.58 -29.80
CA VAL A 199 -3.01 18.46 -28.90
C VAL A 199 -1.61 18.02 -29.31
N ALA A 200 -0.63 18.25 -28.43
CA ALA A 200 0.77 17.92 -28.70
C ALA A 200 0.94 16.40 -28.81
N ASP A 201 1.69 15.94 -29.78
CA ASP A 201 2.05 14.53 -29.92
C ASP A 201 3.20 14.21 -28.96
N ALA A 202 2.92 13.36 -27.96
CA ALA A 202 3.91 12.88 -26.99
C ALA A 202 4.64 11.61 -27.49
N GLY A 203 4.33 11.14 -28.67
CA GLY A 203 4.97 10.01 -29.34
C GLY A 203 4.21 8.71 -29.26
N ASN A 204 4.77 7.69 -29.95
CA ASN A 204 4.22 6.34 -29.99
C ASN A 204 5.07 5.42 -29.13
N TYR A 205 4.42 4.55 -28.38
CA TYR A 205 5.03 3.60 -27.46
C TYR A 205 4.57 2.17 -27.78
N ASP A 206 5.31 1.17 -27.32
CA ASP A 206 4.84 -0.20 -27.39
C ASP A 206 3.65 -0.39 -26.42
N LEU A 207 3.78 0.17 -25.21
CA LEU A 207 2.80 0.10 -24.15
C LEU A 207 2.57 1.47 -23.54
N VAL A 208 1.29 1.83 -23.40
CA VAL A 208 0.86 3.03 -22.66
C VAL A 208 0.12 2.58 -21.39
N VAL A 209 0.68 2.91 -20.23
CA VAL A 209 0.10 2.62 -18.91
C VAL A 209 -0.47 3.90 -18.34
N VAL A 210 -1.73 3.89 -17.95
CA VAL A 210 -2.41 5.07 -17.40
C VAL A 210 -2.70 4.88 -15.93
N GLY A 211 -2.11 5.74 -15.09
CA GLY A 211 -2.18 5.67 -13.64
C GLY A 211 -0.93 5.02 -13.02
N ALA A 212 -0.24 5.76 -12.15
CA ALA A 212 0.96 5.30 -11.43
C ALA A 212 0.66 4.91 -9.97
N GLY A 213 -0.48 4.26 -9.75
CA GLY A 213 -0.70 3.46 -8.54
C GLY A 213 0.11 2.15 -8.59
N PRO A 214 0.05 1.29 -7.55
CA PRO A 214 0.81 0.03 -7.52
C PRO A 214 0.64 -0.83 -8.77
N GLY A 215 -0.58 -0.96 -9.30
CA GLY A 215 -0.83 -1.71 -10.53
C GLY A 215 -0.09 -1.15 -11.75
N GLY A 216 -0.13 0.17 -11.93
CA GLY A 216 0.56 0.82 -13.05
C GLY A 216 2.07 0.79 -12.93
N LEU A 217 2.59 0.95 -11.72
CA LEU A 217 4.02 0.84 -11.44
C LEU A 217 4.53 -0.57 -11.67
N GLY A 218 3.82 -1.59 -11.14
CA GLY A 218 4.14 -2.99 -11.42
C GLY A 218 4.16 -3.28 -12.93
N THR A 219 3.14 -2.79 -13.66
CA THR A 219 3.01 -2.96 -15.12
C THR A 219 4.15 -2.29 -15.87
N ALA A 220 4.40 -1.01 -15.61
CA ALA A 220 5.38 -0.23 -16.35
C ALA A 220 6.82 -0.74 -16.12
N ILE A 221 7.16 -1.01 -14.86
CA ILE A 221 8.49 -1.53 -14.48
C ILE A 221 8.72 -2.92 -15.10
N ALA A 222 7.74 -3.83 -14.99
CA ALA A 222 7.86 -5.17 -15.56
C ALA A 222 8.00 -5.13 -17.08
N ALA A 223 7.13 -4.41 -17.78
CA ALA A 223 7.18 -4.31 -19.23
C ALA A 223 8.50 -3.71 -19.73
N ALA A 224 9.00 -2.66 -19.06
CA ALA A 224 10.26 -2.05 -19.40
C ALA A 224 11.45 -2.98 -19.14
N ARG A 225 11.47 -3.71 -18.02
CA ARG A 225 12.50 -4.73 -17.73
C ARG A 225 12.52 -5.85 -18.78
N HIS A 226 11.37 -6.15 -19.40
CA HIS A 226 11.26 -7.10 -20.51
C HIS A 226 11.46 -6.48 -21.90
N GLY A 227 11.90 -5.22 -21.96
CA GLY A 227 12.38 -4.54 -23.19
C GLY A 227 11.33 -3.74 -23.95
N ALA A 228 10.10 -3.61 -23.47
CA ALA A 228 9.10 -2.75 -24.10
C ALA A 228 9.42 -1.26 -23.88
N ARG A 229 9.12 -0.42 -24.87
CA ARG A 229 9.15 1.03 -24.73
C ARG A 229 7.83 1.50 -24.13
N VAL A 230 7.87 2.03 -22.89
CA VAL A 230 6.71 2.29 -22.05
C VAL A 230 6.52 3.79 -21.79
N ALA A 231 5.28 4.27 -21.92
CA ALA A 231 4.83 5.53 -21.32
C ALA A 231 3.98 5.22 -20.10
N LEU A 232 4.36 5.77 -18.94
CA LEU A 232 3.54 5.78 -17.73
C LEU A 232 2.95 7.18 -17.55
N VAL A 233 1.64 7.31 -17.78
CA VAL A 233 0.91 8.59 -17.77
C VAL A 233 0.17 8.71 -16.45
N HIS A 234 0.47 9.74 -15.66
CA HIS A 234 0.00 9.87 -14.28
C HIS A 234 -0.50 11.28 -13.96
N ASP A 235 -1.64 11.38 -13.30
CA ASP A 235 -2.34 12.65 -13.05
C ASP A 235 -1.83 13.45 -11.84
N ARG A 236 -0.85 12.92 -11.08
CA ARG A 236 -0.30 13.56 -9.88
C ARG A 236 1.23 13.69 -9.94
N PRO A 237 1.82 14.54 -9.09
CA PRO A 237 3.29 14.70 -9.05
C PRO A 237 4.01 13.55 -8.34
N VAL A 238 3.30 12.70 -7.57
CA VAL A 238 3.88 11.69 -6.68
C VAL A 238 3.43 10.30 -7.09
N LEU A 239 4.37 9.39 -7.30
CA LEU A 239 4.09 8.00 -7.67
C LEU A 239 3.57 7.20 -6.47
N GLY A 240 2.73 6.20 -6.72
CA GLY A 240 2.24 5.24 -5.72
C GLY A 240 0.72 5.22 -5.51
N GLY A 241 -0.03 6.15 -6.09
CA GLY A 241 -1.49 6.18 -5.94
C GLY A 241 -1.93 6.27 -4.47
N ASN A 242 -2.80 5.37 -4.01
CA ASN A 242 -3.18 5.31 -2.60
C ASN A 242 -2.01 4.96 -1.68
N ALA A 243 -1.02 4.19 -2.14
CA ALA A 243 0.19 3.89 -1.35
C ALA A 243 1.18 5.06 -1.30
N SER A 244 0.99 6.11 -2.11
CA SER A 244 1.89 7.26 -2.16
C SER A 244 1.98 8.01 -0.83
N SER A 245 3.01 8.84 -0.69
CA SER A 245 3.17 9.75 0.44
C SER A 245 2.04 10.78 0.57
N GLU A 246 1.21 10.97 -0.46
CA GLU A 246 0.05 11.87 -0.42
C GLU A 246 -1.15 11.27 0.32
N ILE A 247 -1.33 9.94 0.29
CA ILE A 247 -2.48 9.24 0.90
C ILE A 247 -2.02 8.29 2.01
N GLY A 248 -0.95 7.48 1.76
CA GLY A 248 -0.29 6.69 2.79
C GLY A 248 -0.94 5.35 3.13
N VAL A 249 -1.75 4.76 2.24
CA VAL A 249 -2.28 3.40 2.45
C VAL A 249 -1.11 2.41 2.46
N PRO A 250 -1.02 1.51 3.47
CA PRO A 250 0.06 0.52 3.52
C PRO A 250 0.03 -0.45 2.35
N THR A 251 1.21 -0.91 1.97
CA THR A 251 1.36 -2.02 1.03
C THR A 251 1.13 -3.36 1.73
N ASP A 252 -0.07 -3.55 2.27
CA ASP A 252 -0.51 -4.80 2.87
C ASP A 252 -1.01 -5.78 1.80
N GLY A 253 -1.01 -7.08 2.15
CA GLY A 253 -1.41 -8.16 1.26
C GLY A 253 -1.69 -9.46 2.00
N ALA A 254 -1.47 -10.59 1.35
CA ALA A 254 -1.77 -11.92 1.86
C ALA A 254 -1.05 -12.25 3.19
N ALA A 255 0.15 -11.70 3.41
CA ALA A 255 0.95 -11.96 4.61
C ALA A 255 0.28 -11.55 5.93
N VAL A 256 -0.67 -10.62 5.89
CA VAL A 256 -1.43 -10.22 7.10
C VAL A 256 -2.27 -11.38 7.66
N SER A 257 -2.69 -12.28 6.79
CA SER A 257 -3.52 -13.44 7.17
C SER A 257 -2.80 -14.79 7.05
N HIS A 258 -1.71 -14.87 6.26
CA HIS A 258 -1.04 -16.14 5.93
C HIS A 258 0.48 -16.04 6.18
N PRO A 259 1.08 -17.07 6.80
CA PRO A 259 2.51 -17.13 7.01
C PRO A 259 3.28 -17.22 5.69
N ASP A 260 4.46 -16.58 5.67
CA ASP A 260 5.38 -16.61 4.54
C ASP A 260 4.76 -16.23 3.17
N ALA A 261 3.66 -15.45 3.21
CA ALA A 261 2.82 -15.13 2.05
C ALA A 261 2.98 -13.69 1.53
N ARG A 262 4.00 -12.93 2.01
CA ARG A 262 4.22 -11.59 1.47
C ARG A 262 4.58 -11.68 -0.01
N GLU A 263 3.93 -10.85 -0.80
CA GLU A 263 4.05 -10.80 -2.25
C GLU A 263 5.51 -10.51 -2.66
N GLY A 264 6.02 -11.27 -3.64
CA GLY A 264 7.40 -11.16 -4.16
C GLY A 264 7.54 -10.18 -5.32
N GLY A 265 8.64 -10.31 -6.06
CA GLY A 265 8.92 -9.55 -7.26
C GLY A 265 9.07 -8.05 -7.00
N ILE A 266 8.48 -7.23 -7.88
CA ILE A 266 8.51 -5.76 -7.79
C ILE A 266 7.93 -5.28 -6.46
N CYS A 267 6.94 -5.98 -5.91
CA CYS A 267 6.33 -5.66 -4.63
C CYS A 267 7.35 -5.72 -3.49
N GLU A 268 8.05 -6.83 -3.37
CA GLU A 268 9.06 -6.99 -2.33
C GLU A 268 10.25 -6.05 -2.53
N GLU A 269 10.68 -5.85 -3.78
CA GLU A 269 11.74 -4.90 -4.10
C GLU A 269 11.39 -3.48 -3.64
N ALA A 270 10.18 -3.00 -3.96
CA ALA A 270 9.71 -1.67 -3.56
C ALA A 270 9.63 -1.53 -2.03
N ASN A 271 9.11 -2.55 -1.34
CA ASN A 271 9.02 -2.56 0.11
C ASN A 271 10.39 -2.52 0.81
N LEU A 272 11.37 -3.29 0.32
CA LEU A 272 12.73 -3.29 0.87
C LEU A 272 13.49 -1.99 0.56
N ARG A 273 13.34 -1.44 -0.66
CA ARG A 273 13.90 -0.13 -1.02
C ARG A 273 13.31 1.00 -0.17
N ARG A 274 12.01 0.97 0.12
CA ARG A 274 11.37 1.92 1.02
C ARG A 274 12.04 1.96 2.39
N MET A 275 12.46 0.82 2.95
CA MET A 275 13.08 0.75 4.27
C MET A 275 14.42 1.49 4.37
N VAL A 276 15.07 1.74 3.24
CA VAL A 276 16.34 2.50 3.17
C VAL A 276 16.19 3.85 2.47
N ALA A 277 15.01 4.15 1.96
CA ALA A 277 14.69 5.43 1.33
C ALA A 277 14.60 6.57 2.36
N PRO A 278 14.86 7.82 1.96
CA PRO A 278 14.57 8.98 2.80
C PRO A 278 13.11 8.92 3.29
N ASP A 279 12.92 9.15 4.57
CA ASP A 279 11.60 9.19 5.23
C ASP A 279 10.73 7.92 5.03
N TYR A 280 11.38 6.79 4.75
CA TYR A 280 10.70 5.52 4.47
C TYR A 280 9.61 5.63 3.37
N SER A 281 9.82 6.52 2.40
CA SER A 281 8.85 6.81 1.34
C SER A 281 8.82 5.72 0.28
N ILE A 282 7.66 5.10 0.11
CA ILE A 282 7.43 4.17 -1.00
C ILE A 282 7.42 4.89 -2.36
N SER A 283 7.00 6.15 -2.39
CA SER A 283 7.01 6.98 -3.60
C SER A 283 8.42 7.24 -4.09
N TYR A 284 9.37 7.46 -3.15
CA TYR A 284 10.78 7.58 -3.48
C TYR A 284 11.33 6.26 -4.08
N ALA A 285 11.03 5.13 -3.45
CA ALA A 285 11.45 3.82 -3.95
C ALA A 285 10.93 3.57 -5.39
N PHE A 286 9.67 3.90 -5.68
CA PHE A 286 9.12 3.78 -7.01
C PHE A 286 9.78 4.72 -8.01
N ARG A 287 10.08 5.97 -7.64
CA ARG A 287 10.79 6.91 -8.50
C ARG A 287 12.18 6.38 -8.85
N GLU A 288 12.96 5.93 -7.87
CA GLU A 288 14.25 5.31 -8.09
C GLU A 288 14.18 4.11 -9.06
N MET A 289 13.16 3.24 -8.88
CA MET A 289 12.97 2.06 -9.74
C MET A 289 12.58 2.42 -11.17
N THR A 290 11.79 3.48 -11.38
CA THR A 290 11.38 3.93 -12.72
C THR A 290 12.50 4.67 -13.43
N ASP A 291 13.21 5.56 -12.73
CA ASP A 291 14.29 6.35 -13.29
C ASP A 291 15.51 5.50 -13.70
N ALA A 292 15.66 4.31 -13.11
CA ALA A 292 16.70 3.34 -13.51
C ALA A 292 16.43 2.66 -14.86
N LEU A 293 15.27 2.88 -15.52
CA LEU A 293 14.85 2.20 -16.73
C LEU A 293 14.80 3.17 -17.93
N PRO A 294 15.80 3.13 -18.85
CA PRO A 294 15.91 4.13 -19.93
C PRO A 294 14.80 4.03 -20.99
N ASN A 295 14.09 2.90 -21.05
CA ASN A 295 12.96 2.66 -21.97
C ASN A 295 11.58 2.90 -21.30
N LEU A 296 11.55 3.44 -20.09
CA LEU A 296 10.35 3.86 -19.38
C LEU A 296 10.35 5.39 -19.25
N THR A 297 9.33 6.04 -19.81
CA THR A 297 9.12 7.48 -19.62
C THR A 297 7.93 7.71 -18.70
N VAL A 298 8.17 8.37 -17.57
CA VAL A 298 7.12 8.78 -16.63
C VAL A 298 6.64 10.18 -17.01
N TRP A 299 5.33 10.32 -17.20
CA TRP A 299 4.64 11.56 -17.51
C TRP A 299 3.77 11.96 -16.32
N ASP A 300 4.35 12.70 -15.39
CA ASP A 300 3.64 13.22 -14.22
C ASP A 300 2.67 14.35 -14.60
N ASN A 301 1.67 14.57 -13.75
CA ASN A 301 0.67 15.64 -13.89
C ASN A 301 -0.12 15.60 -15.21
N GLN A 302 -0.35 14.41 -15.75
CA GLN A 302 -1.10 14.19 -16.98
C GLN A 302 -2.39 13.42 -16.70
N ARG A 303 -3.49 14.13 -16.52
CA ARG A 303 -4.80 13.53 -16.32
C ARG A 303 -5.42 13.12 -17.65
N VAL A 304 -5.63 11.81 -17.84
CA VAL A 304 -6.30 11.31 -19.05
C VAL A 304 -7.76 11.78 -19.05
N VAL A 305 -8.17 12.36 -20.16
CA VAL A 305 -9.50 12.98 -20.38
C VAL A 305 -10.26 12.36 -21.55
N GLY A 306 -9.63 11.48 -22.32
CA GLY A 306 -10.25 10.78 -23.42
C GLY A 306 -9.33 9.79 -24.11
N VAL A 307 -9.90 9.04 -25.04
CA VAL A 307 -9.18 8.14 -25.94
C VAL A 307 -9.63 8.37 -27.37
N ARG A 308 -8.73 8.13 -28.31
CA ARG A 308 -9.06 8.05 -29.73
C ARG A 308 -9.12 6.58 -30.10
N MET A 309 -10.21 6.18 -30.70
CA MET A 309 -10.42 4.80 -31.16
C MET A 309 -10.06 4.67 -32.66
N ASP A 310 -9.59 3.49 -33.04
CA ASP A 310 -9.48 3.01 -34.40
C ASP A 310 -10.28 1.68 -34.48
N GLY A 311 -11.50 1.77 -34.98
CA GLY A 311 -12.47 0.69 -34.88
C GLY A 311 -12.73 0.32 -33.40
N ALA A 312 -12.52 -0.93 -33.03
CA ALA A 312 -12.68 -1.42 -31.66
C ALA A 312 -11.42 -1.27 -30.80
N ARG A 313 -10.30 -0.78 -31.37
CA ARG A 313 -9.03 -0.64 -30.68
C ARG A 313 -8.77 0.80 -30.25
N ILE A 314 -8.09 0.98 -29.14
CA ILE A 314 -7.55 2.28 -28.74
C ILE A 314 -6.33 2.57 -29.62
N ALA A 315 -6.34 3.72 -30.32
CA ALA A 315 -5.21 4.24 -31.08
C ALA A 315 -4.29 5.13 -30.20
N SER A 316 -4.89 5.93 -29.32
CA SER A 316 -4.15 6.81 -28.41
C SER A 316 -5.00 7.19 -27.20
N VAL A 317 -4.32 7.60 -26.13
CA VAL A 317 -4.92 8.31 -24.99
C VAL A 317 -4.61 9.78 -25.06
N GLU A 318 -5.56 10.62 -24.64
CA GLU A 318 -5.36 12.06 -24.52
C GLU A 318 -5.43 12.48 -23.06
N ALA A 319 -4.48 13.32 -22.65
CA ALA A 319 -4.46 13.87 -21.30
C ALA A 319 -4.31 15.39 -21.32
N ARG A 320 -4.76 15.98 -20.22
CA ARG A 320 -4.53 17.39 -19.89
C ARG A 320 -3.52 17.45 -18.75
N CYS A 321 -2.51 18.30 -18.88
CA CYS A 321 -1.62 18.61 -17.78
C CYS A 321 -2.40 19.27 -16.65
N THR A 322 -2.21 18.77 -15.41
CA THR A 322 -2.93 19.30 -14.24
C THR A 322 -2.37 20.64 -13.75
N LEU A 323 -1.19 21.04 -14.22
CA LEU A 323 -0.51 22.26 -13.80
C LEU A 323 -0.76 23.45 -14.74
N ASP A 324 -0.72 23.22 -16.06
CA ASP A 324 -0.78 24.29 -17.06
C ASP A 324 -1.92 24.12 -18.08
N GLY A 325 -2.72 23.05 -17.96
CA GLY A 325 -3.84 22.79 -18.83
C GLY A 325 -3.48 22.33 -20.25
N THR A 326 -2.19 22.23 -20.61
CA THR A 326 -1.76 21.77 -21.94
C THR A 326 -2.26 20.37 -22.24
N ARG A 327 -2.56 20.10 -23.52
CA ARG A 327 -3.09 18.80 -23.96
C ARG A 327 -2.03 18.00 -24.68
N ARG A 328 -1.93 16.71 -24.38
CA ARG A 328 -0.99 15.78 -25.01
C ARG A 328 -1.65 14.47 -25.37
N ARG A 329 -1.07 13.76 -26.34
CA ARG A 329 -1.54 12.48 -26.84
C ARG A 329 -0.40 11.48 -26.93
N TRP A 330 -0.66 10.26 -26.43
CA TRP A 330 0.26 9.11 -26.51
C TRP A 330 -0.37 8.01 -27.37
N GLY A 331 0.29 7.65 -28.46
CA GLY A 331 -0.05 6.50 -29.27
C GLY A 331 0.56 5.22 -28.70
N GLY A 332 -0.10 4.09 -28.91
CA GLY A 332 0.39 2.79 -28.41
C GLY A 332 -0.19 1.59 -29.12
N ARG A 333 0.52 0.46 -29.02
CA ARG A 333 0.03 -0.83 -29.53
C ARG A 333 -0.89 -1.52 -28.50
N LEU A 334 -0.51 -1.45 -27.23
CA LEU A 334 -1.29 -1.94 -26.09
C LEU A 334 -1.48 -0.81 -25.06
N PHE A 335 -2.60 -0.85 -24.36
CA PHE A 335 -2.96 0.09 -23.31
C PHE A 335 -3.33 -0.66 -22.04
N VAL A 336 -2.93 -0.10 -20.87
CA VAL A 336 -3.30 -0.67 -19.57
C VAL A 336 -3.96 0.40 -18.72
N ASP A 337 -5.21 0.12 -18.32
CA ASP A 337 -5.94 0.96 -17.38
C ASP A 337 -5.55 0.61 -15.94
N CYS A 338 -4.77 1.49 -15.33
CA CYS A 338 -4.35 1.45 -13.92
C CYS A 338 -4.83 2.70 -13.17
N THR A 339 -5.88 3.37 -13.68
CA THR A 339 -6.46 4.58 -13.05
C THR A 339 -7.13 4.28 -11.71
N GLY A 340 -7.34 3.00 -11.40
CA GLY A 340 -8.04 2.53 -10.22
C GLY A 340 -9.56 2.64 -10.34
N ASP A 341 -10.04 3.56 -11.15
CA ASP A 341 -11.47 3.83 -11.39
C ASP A 341 -11.95 3.40 -12.79
N GLY A 342 -11.06 2.83 -13.62
CA GLY A 342 -11.42 2.31 -14.94
C GLY A 342 -11.66 3.37 -16.03
N TRP A 343 -11.09 4.56 -15.91
CA TRP A 343 -11.40 5.69 -16.80
C TRP A 343 -11.01 5.46 -18.26
N VAL A 344 -9.87 4.80 -18.55
CA VAL A 344 -9.49 4.49 -19.94
C VAL A 344 -10.53 3.55 -20.55
N GLY A 345 -10.96 2.54 -19.79
CA GLY A 345 -12.04 1.64 -20.21
C GLY A 345 -13.36 2.38 -20.45
N VAL A 346 -13.73 3.32 -19.57
CA VAL A 346 -14.94 4.15 -19.75
C VAL A 346 -14.87 4.94 -21.06
N PHE A 347 -13.77 5.63 -21.32
CA PHE A 347 -13.59 6.42 -22.56
C PHE A 347 -13.54 5.54 -23.81
N ALA A 348 -13.04 4.31 -23.70
CA ALA A 348 -12.98 3.34 -24.79
C ALA A 348 -14.29 2.55 -25.02
N GLY A 349 -15.33 2.75 -24.20
CA GLY A 349 -16.57 1.98 -24.26
C GLY A 349 -16.42 0.52 -23.81
N ALA A 350 -15.48 0.25 -22.91
CA ALA A 350 -15.33 -1.09 -22.33
C ALA A 350 -16.55 -1.46 -21.47
N LYS A 351 -16.95 -2.74 -21.52
CA LYS A 351 -17.96 -3.27 -20.60
C LYS A 351 -17.46 -3.14 -19.16
N ARG A 352 -18.33 -2.71 -18.25
CA ARG A 352 -17.98 -2.42 -16.87
C ARG A 352 -19.12 -2.71 -15.91
N MET A 353 -18.76 -2.87 -14.64
CA MET A 353 -19.66 -3.02 -13.50
C MET A 353 -19.45 -1.84 -12.54
N TYR A 354 -20.50 -1.50 -11.78
CA TYR A 354 -20.50 -0.47 -10.76
C TYR A 354 -21.48 -0.83 -9.66
N GLY A 355 -21.20 -0.43 -8.41
CA GLY A 355 -22.03 -0.77 -7.26
C GLY A 355 -21.96 -2.25 -6.89
N ARG A 356 -23.01 -2.77 -6.25
CA ARG A 356 -23.05 -4.13 -5.71
C ARG A 356 -23.97 -5.02 -6.56
N GLU A 357 -23.47 -6.17 -6.96
CA GLU A 357 -24.27 -7.22 -7.62
C GLU A 357 -25.27 -7.84 -6.63
N ALA A 358 -26.39 -8.34 -7.13
CA ALA A 358 -27.31 -9.13 -6.32
C ALA A 358 -26.73 -10.51 -5.99
N ALA A 359 -27.06 -11.03 -4.82
CA ALA A 359 -26.58 -12.34 -4.35
C ALA A 359 -26.84 -13.47 -5.36
N ALA A 360 -28.01 -13.45 -6.03
CA ALA A 360 -28.38 -14.46 -7.03
C ALA A 360 -27.57 -14.38 -8.34
N GLU A 361 -26.88 -13.26 -8.63
CA GLU A 361 -26.12 -13.13 -9.88
C GLU A 361 -24.86 -14.00 -9.92
N TYR A 362 -24.21 -14.17 -8.75
CA TYR A 362 -22.95 -14.90 -8.60
C TYR A 362 -22.96 -15.91 -7.42
N ASP A 363 -24.15 -16.18 -6.86
CA ASP A 363 -24.33 -17.03 -5.67
C ASP A 363 -23.47 -16.56 -4.46
N GLU A 364 -23.36 -15.25 -4.28
CA GLU A 364 -22.58 -14.64 -3.21
C GLU A 364 -23.47 -14.26 -2.02
N ARG A 365 -23.46 -15.06 -0.97
CA ARG A 365 -24.32 -14.84 0.23
C ARG A 365 -24.07 -13.53 0.96
N GLN A 366 -22.94 -12.88 0.73
CA GLN A 366 -22.54 -11.59 1.33
C GLN A 366 -23.09 -10.40 0.54
N ALA A 367 -23.50 -10.62 -0.71
CA ALA A 367 -24.04 -9.59 -1.56
C ALA A 367 -25.50 -9.24 -1.15
N PRO A 368 -26.02 -8.06 -1.52
CA PRO A 368 -27.41 -7.71 -1.26
C PRO A 368 -28.37 -8.61 -2.05
N GLU A 369 -29.63 -8.67 -1.61
CA GLU A 369 -30.67 -9.42 -2.34
C GLU A 369 -30.95 -8.82 -3.74
N VAL A 370 -30.85 -7.50 -3.85
CA VAL A 370 -31.09 -6.74 -5.09
C VAL A 370 -29.87 -5.90 -5.40
N ARG A 371 -29.49 -5.86 -6.68
CA ARG A 371 -28.41 -4.99 -7.18
C ARG A 371 -28.65 -3.53 -6.80
N ASP A 372 -27.61 -2.81 -6.43
CA ASP A 372 -27.65 -1.39 -6.15
C ASP A 372 -26.36 -0.68 -6.59
N ASP A 373 -26.34 0.64 -6.49
CA ASP A 373 -25.21 1.49 -6.89
C ASP A 373 -24.32 1.88 -5.68
N LEU A 374 -24.46 1.21 -4.52
CA LEU A 374 -23.62 1.48 -3.35
C LEU A 374 -22.20 0.94 -3.55
N THR A 375 -21.22 1.77 -3.27
CA THR A 375 -19.81 1.44 -3.38
C THR A 375 -19.16 1.30 -2.00
N MET A 376 -17.92 0.79 -1.97
CA MET A 376 -17.09 0.93 -0.79
C MET A 376 -16.76 2.39 -0.60
N SER A 377 -17.08 2.90 0.57
CA SER A 377 -16.90 4.28 0.96
C SER A 377 -15.48 4.80 0.74
N GLY A 378 -15.34 6.00 0.20
CA GLY A 378 -14.08 6.74 0.22
C GLY A 378 -13.74 7.22 1.63
N CYS A 379 -12.47 7.47 1.88
CA CYS A 379 -11.98 7.93 3.17
C CYS A 379 -10.87 8.97 3.04
N LEU A 380 -10.70 9.75 4.10
CA LEU A 380 -9.41 10.37 4.39
C LEU A 380 -8.71 9.48 5.41
N ALA A 381 -7.49 9.05 5.09
CA ALA A 381 -6.68 8.31 6.03
C ALA A 381 -6.21 9.22 7.16
N SER A 382 -6.15 8.74 8.39
CA SER A 382 -5.73 9.51 9.55
C SER A 382 -4.52 8.88 10.25
N GLY A 383 -3.63 9.70 10.80
CA GLY A 383 -2.46 9.21 11.51
C GLY A 383 -1.86 10.22 12.48
N THR A 384 -0.96 9.79 13.34
CA THR A 384 -0.30 10.63 14.34
C THR A 384 1.12 11.01 13.96
N ALA A 385 1.63 12.07 14.56
CA ALA A 385 3.04 12.44 14.43
C ALA A 385 4.01 11.36 14.97
N GLU A 386 3.57 10.50 15.88
CA GLU A 386 4.38 9.35 16.35
C GLU A 386 4.46 8.22 15.33
N VAL A 387 3.53 8.14 14.40
CA VAL A 387 3.56 7.21 13.28
C VAL A 387 4.72 7.49 12.32
N TYR A 388 5.23 8.72 12.29
CA TYR A 388 6.50 9.02 11.59
C TYR A 388 7.69 8.18 12.10
N ARG A 389 7.67 7.75 13.35
CA ARG A 389 8.67 6.85 13.91
C ARG A 389 8.70 5.49 13.22
N TYR A 390 7.65 5.16 12.50
CA TYR A 390 7.36 3.84 12.00
C TYR A 390 7.09 3.77 10.48
N GLY A 391 7.22 4.88 9.76
CA GLY A 391 7.08 4.90 8.30
C GLY A 391 5.66 4.68 7.76
N HIS A 392 4.64 4.74 8.61
CA HIS A 392 3.25 4.75 8.18
C HIS A 392 2.69 6.16 8.22
N MET A 393 2.30 6.66 7.07
CA MET A 393 1.54 7.89 6.99
C MET A 393 0.11 7.57 6.59
N TYR A 394 -0.77 7.51 7.57
CA TYR A 394 -2.21 7.60 7.35
C TYR A 394 -2.59 9.07 7.48
N ILE A 395 -3.23 9.62 6.47
CA ILE A 395 -3.47 11.05 6.43
C ILE A 395 -4.98 11.32 6.34
N GLY A 396 -5.62 11.47 7.50
CA GLY A 396 -6.93 12.11 7.57
C GLY A 396 -6.78 13.42 8.32
N TYR A 397 -6.34 13.30 9.53
CA TYR A 397 -5.82 14.42 10.31
C TYR A 397 -4.58 13.94 11.07
N LYS A 398 -3.71 14.88 11.40
CA LYS A 398 -2.59 14.62 12.31
C LYS A 398 -2.86 15.32 13.62
N GLN A 399 -2.60 14.63 14.71
CA GLN A 399 -2.61 15.19 16.04
C GLN A 399 -1.23 15.08 16.69
N ARG A 400 -0.93 15.97 17.58
CA ARG A 400 0.33 15.96 18.32
C ARG A 400 0.11 16.47 19.74
N ARG A 401 0.79 15.86 20.71
CA ARG A 401 0.91 16.44 22.03
C ARG A 401 1.71 17.76 21.94
N VAL A 402 1.12 18.86 22.39
CA VAL A 402 1.69 20.21 22.29
C VAL A 402 2.04 20.79 23.67
N GLY A 403 2.55 19.96 24.57
CA GLY A 403 2.92 20.33 25.94
C GLY A 403 2.10 19.57 26.98
N ASP A 404 2.14 20.06 28.22
CA ASP A 404 1.50 19.39 29.36
C ASP A 404 0.18 20.04 29.79
N LYS A 405 -0.18 21.15 29.18
CA LYS A 405 -1.46 21.82 29.43
C LYS A 405 -2.57 21.26 28.54
N PRO A 406 -3.80 21.13 29.04
CA PRO A 406 -4.95 20.78 28.23
C PRO A 406 -5.13 21.76 27.07
N VAL A 407 -5.41 21.21 25.88
CA VAL A 407 -5.76 21.98 24.68
C VAL A 407 -7.26 21.81 24.47
N PRO A 408 -8.05 22.82 24.77
CA PRO A 408 -9.50 22.77 24.51
C PRO A 408 -9.76 22.73 23.01
N TYR A 409 -10.88 22.16 22.64
CA TYR A 409 -11.32 22.10 21.23
C TYR A 409 -12.82 22.36 21.15
N GLU A 410 -13.18 23.34 20.37
CA GLU A 410 -14.56 23.62 20.00
C GLU A 410 -14.84 23.06 18.61
N THR A 411 -15.82 22.17 18.52
CA THR A 411 -16.20 21.59 17.22
C THR A 411 -16.85 22.68 16.37
N PRO A 412 -16.36 22.94 15.15
CA PRO A 412 -16.95 23.94 14.28
C PRO A 412 -18.43 23.64 13.98
N ALA A 413 -19.27 24.67 13.93
CA ALA A 413 -20.69 24.50 13.61
C ALA A 413 -20.94 23.83 12.25
N TRP A 414 -20.01 23.98 11.32
CA TRP A 414 -20.06 23.37 9.98
C TRP A 414 -19.57 21.92 9.97
N ALA A 415 -19.00 21.40 11.06
CA ALA A 415 -18.59 19.99 11.11
C ALA A 415 -19.81 19.08 10.98
N ARG A 416 -19.57 17.83 10.53
CA ARG A 416 -20.65 16.82 10.43
C ARG A 416 -21.25 16.57 11.81
N ILE A 417 -22.57 16.51 11.90
CA ILE A 417 -23.25 16.02 13.12
C ILE A 417 -23.12 14.50 13.14
N LEU A 418 -22.45 13.97 14.16
CA LEU A 418 -22.33 12.53 14.34
C LEU A 418 -23.66 11.94 14.80
N PRO A 419 -23.97 10.68 14.44
CA PRO A 419 -25.21 10.02 14.85
C PRO A 419 -25.37 9.95 16.37
N LYS A 420 -26.59 10.05 16.84
CA LYS A 420 -26.90 9.89 18.28
C LYS A 420 -26.42 8.51 18.76
N GLY A 421 -25.72 8.50 19.90
CA GLY A 421 -25.16 7.27 20.45
C GLY A 421 -23.89 6.80 19.75
N PHE A 422 -23.19 7.68 19.07
CA PHE A 422 -21.91 7.38 18.46
C PHE A 422 -20.92 6.87 19.50
N THR A 423 -20.55 5.62 19.37
CA THR A 423 -19.60 4.93 20.26
C THR A 423 -18.50 4.23 19.46
N ARG A 424 -18.35 4.64 18.20
CA ARG A 424 -17.43 3.97 17.30
C ARG A 424 -16.05 3.89 17.94
N ARG A 425 -15.71 2.70 18.35
CA ARG A 425 -14.42 2.40 18.95
C ARG A 425 -13.39 2.33 17.84
N ILE A 426 -12.73 3.42 17.65
CA ILE A 426 -11.53 3.47 16.86
C ILE A 426 -10.38 3.05 17.73
N GLY A 427 -9.53 2.17 17.25
CA GLY A 427 -8.54 1.45 18.05
C GLY A 427 -7.54 2.33 18.80
N HIS A 428 -7.23 3.49 18.25
CA HIS A 428 -6.31 4.46 18.84
C HIS A 428 -6.82 5.87 18.67
N PRO A 429 -6.66 6.73 19.68
CA PRO A 429 -6.93 8.16 19.56
C PRO A 429 -5.99 8.84 18.56
N GLU A 430 -5.06 8.10 18.04
CA GLU A 430 -3.94 8.52 17.22
C GLU A 430 -4.28 8.70 15.76
N GLY A 431 -5.49 8.36 15.36
CA GLY A 431 -5.98 8.53 14.02
C GLY A 431 -6.54 7.23 13.43
N GLU A 432 -7.35 7.41 12.43
CA GLU A 432 -8.12 6.34 11.81
C GLU A 432 -8.22 6.57 10.31
N TRP A 433 -8.05 5.55 9.54
CA TRP A 433 -8.27 5.56 8.10
C TRP A 433 -9.69 5.13 7.71
N TRP A 434 -10.57 4.95 8.69
CA TRP A 434 -11.97 4.57 8.52
C TRP A 434 -12.93 5.73 8.76
N LEU A 435 -12.48 6.97 8.61
CA LEU A 435 -13.36 8.12 8.57
C LEU A 435 -14.02 8.20 7.20
N GLU A 436 -15.15 7.56 7.05
CA GLU A 436 -15.81 7.27 5.79
C GLU A 436 -17.13 8.02 5.67
N HIS A 437 -17.41 8.56 4.48
CA HIS A 437 -18.66 9.24 4.20
C HIS A 437 -19.85 8.32 3.89
N GLY A 438 -19.61 7.01 3.77
CA GLY A 438 -20.61 6.04 3.32
C GLY A 438 -20.62 5.84 1.80
N GLY A 439 -21.12 4.68 1.35
CA GLY A 439 -21.14 4.27 -0.06
C GLY A 439 -22.21 4.94 -0.92
N ARG A 440 -22.97 5.88 -0.36
CA ARG A 440 -24.04 6.61 -1.06
C ARG A 440 -23.58 7.83 -1.83
N PHE A 441 -22.34 8.28 -1.58
CA PHE A 441 -21.73 9.34 -2.36
C PHE A 441 -21.18 8.75 -3.65
N ASP A 442 -21.50 9.37 -4.76
CA ASP A 442 -20.86 9.05 -6.04
C ASP A 442 -19.52 9.76 -6.14
N ASP A 443 -18.46 9.09 -5.66
CA ASP A 443 -17.09 9.60 -5.69
C ASP A 443 -16.55 9.79 -7.11
N LEU A 444 -17.18 9.20 -8.12
CA LEU A 444 -16.79 9.34 -9.52
C LEU A 444 -17.41 10.58 -10.16
N ALA A 445 -18.68 10.82 -9.89
CA ALA A 445 -19.40 11.98 -10.44
C ALA A 445 -19.09 13.26 -9.68
N ASP A 446 -18.99 13.21 -8.34
CA ASP A 446 -18.72 14.38 -7.52
C ASP A 446 -17.67 14.14 -6.41
N PRO A 447 -16.41 13.89 -6.81
CA PRO A 447 -15.32 13.61 -5.87
C PRO A 447 -14.96 14.79 -4.97
N GLU A 448 -15.24 16.03 -5.41
CA GLU A 448 -14.98 17.22 -4.60
C GLU A 448 -15.95 17.31 -3.41
N ARG A 449 -17.23 17.04 -3.64
CA ARG A 449 -18.24 16.99 -2.56
C ARG A 449 -17.93 15.87 -1.58
N ALA A 450 -17.52 14.71 -2.07
CA ALA A 450 -17.11 13.59 -1.21
C ALA A 450 -15.92 13.98 -0.31
N ARG A 451 -14.90 14.68 -0.85
CA ARG A 451 -13.77 15.21 -0.09
C ARG A 451 -14.23 16.21 0.97
N ASP A 452 -15.11 17.14 0.59
CA ASP A 452 -15.62 18.18 1.50
C ASP A 452 -16.38 17.55 2.67
N GLU A 453 -17.18 16.52 2.42
CA GLU A 453 -17.86 15.79 3.49
C GLU A 453 -16.87 15.04 4.40
N LEU A 454 -15.82 14.43 3.86
CA LEU A 454 -14.77 13.80 4.65
C LEU A 454 -14.02 14.79 5.54
N VAL A 455 -13.79 16.02 5.08
CA VAL A 455 -13.22 17.10 5.90
C VAL A 455 -14.15 17.42 7.06
N ARG A 456 -15.46 17.56 6.83
CA ARG A 456 -16.47 17.77 7.88
C ARG A 456 -16.47 16.65 8.91
N ILE A 457 -16.34 15.40 8.46
CA ILE A 457 -16.25 14.22 9.31
C ILE A 457 -14.98 14.25 10.17
N CYS A 458 -13.82 14.62 9.61
CA CYS A 458 -12.57 14.73 10.39
C CYS A 458 -12.68 15.71 11.56
N PHE A 459 -13.26 16.89 11.34
CA PHE A 459 -13.44 17.88 12.38
C PHE A 459 -14.48 17.45 13.43
N ALA A 460 -15.56 16.81 13.02
CA ALA A 460 -16.56 16.25 13.92
C ALA A 460 -16.00 15.13 14.79
N TYR A 461 -15.28 14.20 14.17
CA TYR A 461 -14.67 13.07 14.88
C TYR A 461 -13.62 13.52 15.90
N TRP A 462 -12.78 14.48 15.53
CA TRP A 462 -11.83 15.08 16.46
C TRP A 462 -12.54 15.77 17.63
N GLY A 463 -13.65 16.48 17.36
CA GLY A 463 -14.49 17.08 18.39
C GLY A 463 -15.05 16.04 19.36
N TRP A 464 -15.57 14.94 18.84
CA TRP A 464 -16.03 13.80 19.65
C TRP A 464 -14.90 13.20 20.50
N LEU A 465 -13.74 12.96 19.94
CA LEU A 465 -12.57 12.46 20.68
C LEU A 465 -12.17 13.36 21.84
N LYS A 466 -12.17 14.68 21.62
CA LYS A 466 -11.77 15.68 22.62
C LYS A 466 -12.79 15.90 23.70
N ASN A 467 -14.09 15.80 23.39
CA ASN A 467 -15.16 16.26 24.27
C ASN A 467 -16.02 15.13 24.86
N GLU A 468 -16.22 14.03 24.13
CA GLU A 468 -17.19 13.00 24.45
C GLU A 468 -16.60 11.60 24.67
N TRP A 469 -15.49 11.30 24.01
CA TRP A 469 -14.87 9.98 24.09
C TRP A 469 -14.52 9.59 25.53
N VAL A 470 -14.78 8.31 25.92
CA VAL A 470 -14.58 7.78 27.29
C VAL A 470 -13.14 7.95 27.80
N ASN A 471 -12.13 7.93 26.91
CA ASN A 471 -10.72 8.12 27.26
C ASN A 471 -10.16 9.49 26.81
N LYS A 472 -10.98 10.51 26.64
CA LYS A 472 -10.58 11.86 26.19
C LYS A 472 -9.43 12.47 26.98
N ASP A 473 -9.30 12.13 28.26
CA ASP A 473 -8.21 12.61 29.11
C ASP A 473 -6.82 12.16 28.64
N SER A 474 -6.72 11.01 27.96
CA SER A 474 -5.46 10.52 27.39
C SER A 474 -4.90 11.43 26.30
N ILE A 475 -5.78 12.18 25.61
CA ILE A 475 -5.41 13.09 24.53
C ILE A 475 -5.69 14.56 24.87
N ARG A 476 -5.96 14.88 26.13
CA ARG A 476 -6.32 16.24 26.55
C ARG A 476 -5.29 17.30 26.11
N CYS A 477 -4.00 16.94 26.09
CA CYS A 477 -2.90 17.82 25.70
C CYS A 477 -2.57 17.75 24.18
N ASN A 478 -3.34 17.02 23.39
CA ASN A 478 -3.11 16.90 21.95
C ASN A 478 -3.91 17.96 21.19
N ALA A 479 -3.30 18.46 20.11
CA ALA A 479 -3.95 19.33 19.13
C ALA A 479 -4.00 18.64 17.77
N MET A 480 -5.04 18.86 16.99
CA MET A 480 -5.05 18.59 15.56
C MET A 480 -4.12 19.58 14.87
N VAL A 481 -3.19 19.09 14.08
CA VAL A 481 -2.14 19.92 13.43
C VAL A 481 -2.25 19.91 11.91
N GLU A 482 -2.96 18.95 11.35
CA GLU A 482 -3.15 18.84 9.91
C GLU A 482 -4.40 18.03 9.59
N VAL A 483 -5.11 18.40 8.51
CA VAL A 483 -6.17 17.60 7.88
C VAL A 483 -5.79 17.38 6.43
N SER A 484 -5.89 16.15 5.94
CA SER A 484 -5.60 15.82 4.54
C SER A 484 -6.62 16.48 3.61
N HIS A 485 -6.16 16.77 2.40
CA HIS A 485 -7.02 17.21 1.30
C HIS A 485 -7.14 16.14 0.20
N MET A 486 -6.33 15.07 0.29
CA MET A 486 -6.33 13.98 -0.68
C MET A 486 -7.34 12.90 -0.31
N ASN A 487 -8.18 12.53 -1.26
CA ASN A 487 -9.21 11.51 -1.08
C ASN A 487 -8.67 10.12 -1.42
N GLY A 488 -8.66 9.20 -0.48
CA GLY A 488 -8.38 7.78 -0.71
C GLY A 488 -9.62 7.06 -1.22
N ARG A 489 -9.52 6.38 -2.36
CA ARG A 489 -10.63 5.65 -2.98
C ARG A 489 -10.45 4.15 -2.83
N ARG A 490 -11.54 3.44 -2.54
CA ARG A 490 -11.57 1.98 -2.43
C ARG A 490 -12.18 1.30 -3.64
N GLU A 491 -13.12 1.93 -4.31
CA GLU A 491 -13.86 1.39 -5.43
C GLU A 491 -14.06 2.44 -6.53
N GLY A 492 -14.22 1.95 -7.76
CA GLY A 492 -14.58 2.68 -8.95
C GLY A 492 -15.31 1.73 -9.92
N TYR A 493 -15.23 1.96 -11.22
CA TYR A 493 -15.69 0.99 -12.20
C TYR A 493 -14.78 -0.23 -12.20
N ARG A 494 -15.36 -1.43 -12.33
CA ARG A 494 -14.68 -2.69 -12.57
C ARG A 494 -14.93 -3.09 -14.03
N LEU A 495 -13.85 -3.23 -14.80
CA LEU A 495 -13.94 -3.57 -16.21
C LEU A 495 -14.18 -5.09 -16.35
N VAL A 496 -14.99 -5.48 -17.34
CA VAL A 496 -15.34 -6.88 -17.54
C VAL A 496 -14.32 -7.56 -18.43
N GLY A 497 -13.73 -8.65 -17.93
CA GLY A 497 -12.85 -9.57 -18.65
C GLY A 497 -13.61 -10.81 -19.16
N ASP A 498 -12.88 -11.80 -19.64
CA ASP A 498 -13.45 -13.10 -20.02
C ASP A 498 -13.82 -13.97 -18.82
N TYR A 499 -13.36 -13.60 -17.62
CA TYR A 499 -13.76 -14.17 -16.34
C TYR A 499 -14.02 -13.06 -15.34
N ILE A 500 -15.01 -13.24 -14.50
CA ILE A 500 -15.29 -12.37 -13.36
C ILE A 500 -14.98 -13.16 -12.09
N LEU A 501 -13.95 -12.76 -11.37
CA LEU A 501 -13.56 -13.40 -10.11
C LEU A 501 -14.61 -13.10 -9.04
N THR A 502 -15.08 -14.14 -8.35
CA THR A 502 -16.14 -14.07 -7.34
C THR A 502 -15.64 -14.25 -5.92
N ALA A 503 -16.44 -13.85 -4.93
CA ALA A 503 -16.18 -14.14 -3.53
C ALA A 503 -16.07 -15.66 -3.26
N ASN A 504 -16.87 -16.46 -3.99
CA ASN A 504 -16.83 -17.91 -3.84
C ASN A 504 -15.49 -18.49 -4.31
N ASP A 505 -14.89 -17.96 -5.39
CA ASP A 505 -13.54 -18.34 -5.81
C ASP A 505 -12.50 -18.04 -4.71
N CYS A 506 -12.62 -16.86 -4.06
CA CYS A 506 -11.75 -16.48 -2.96
C CYS A 506 -11.95 -17.38 -1.72
N LEU A 507 -13.20 -17.61 -1.30
CA LEU A 507 -13.55 -18.43 -0.13
C LEU A 507 -13.14 -19.90 -0.28
N GLN A 508 -13.15 -20.42 -1.51
CA GLN A 508 -12.75 -21.80 -1.82
C GLN A 508 -11.25 -21.97 -2.01
N GLY A 509 -10.48 -20.87 -2.05
CA GLY A 509 -9.05 -20.94 -2.38
C GLY A 509 -8.80 -21.49 -3.77
N LYS A 510 -9.60 -21.06 -4.75
CA LYS A 510 -9.59 -21.64 -6.09
C LYS A 510 -8.26 -21.41 -6.80
N VAL A 511 -7.75 -22.48 -7.40
CA VAL A 511 -6.53 -22.49 -8.20
C VAL A 511 -6.90 -22.59 -9.67
N PHE A 512 -6.56 -21.57 -10.47
CA PHE A 512 -6.84 -21.52 -11.91
C PHE A 512 -5.62 -22.01 -12.69
N GLU A 513 -5.86 -22.59 -13.88
CA GLU A 513 -4.76 -22.98 -14.78
C GLU A 513 -4.00 -21.78 -15.34
N ASP A 514 -4.73 -20.72 -15.68
CA ASP A 514 -4.20 -19.45 -16.19
C ASP A 514 -3.88 -18.44 -15.08
N ARG A 515 -3.56 -18.93 -13.87
CA ARG A 515 -3.19 -18.09 -12.74
C ARG A 515 -1.88 -17.34 -12.98
N VAL A 516 -1.87 -16.06 -12.65
CA VAL A 516 -0.69 -15.19 -12.79
C VAL A 516 -0.35 -14.41 -11.52
N SER A 517 -1.24 -14.45 -10.54
CA SER A 517 -1.08 -13.80 -9.24
C SER A 517 -1.93 -14.54 -8.21
N TYR A 518 -1.90 -14.08 -6.96
CA TYR A 518 -2.70 -14.61 -5.85
C TYR A 518 -3.15 -13.49 -4.92
N GLY A 519 -4.20 -13.77 -4.17
CA GLY A 519 -4.66 -12.98 -3.04
C GLY A 519 -4.79 -13.85 -1.78
N GLY A 520 -5.06 -13.22 -0.66
CA GLY A 520 -5.22 -13.87 0.66
C GLY A 520 -5.66 -12.87 1.73
N TRP A 521 -5.94 -11.62 1.32
CA TRP A 521 -6.60 -10.66 2.19
C TRP A 521 -8.06 -11.06 2.40
N SER A 522 -8.63 -10.76 3.56
CA SER A 522 -10.06 -11.00 3.82
C SER A 522 -10.96 -10.30 2.81
N LEU A 523 -12.21 -10.75 2.69
CA LEU A 523 -13.25 -10.05 1.90
C LEU A 523 -13.64 -8.75 2.64
N ASP A 524 -12.78 -7.76 2.56
CA ASP A 524 -12.83 -6.49 3.28
C ASP A 524 -13.82 -5.53 2.62
N THR A 525 -15.09 -5.76 2.88
CA THR A 525 -16.17 -4.88 2.49
C THR A 525 -16.48 -3.89 3.60
N HIS A 526 -16.62 -2.62 3.24
CA HIS A 526 -16.90 -1.54 4.19
C HIS A 526 -18.40 -1.29 4.33
N ASP A 527 -18.79 -0.79 5.51
CA ASP A 527 -20.18 -0.46 5.79
C ASP A 527 -20.67 0.67 4.86
N PRO A 528 -21.73 0.44 4.06
CA PRO A 528 -22.24 1.44 3.13
C PRO A 528 -22.83 2.68 3.82
N LEU A 529 -23.05 2.64 5.12
CA LEU A 529 -23.43 3.82 5.92
C LEU A 529 -22.22 4.62 6.39
N GLY A 530 -21.01 4.05 6.38
CA GLY A 530 -19.79 4.72 6.84
C GLY A 530 -19.96 5.30 8.26
N ILE A 531 -19.66 6.59 8.41
CA ILE A 531 -19.74 7.31 9.71
C ILE A 531 -21.17 7.38 10.27
N ASP A 532 -22.19 7.25 9.43
CA ASP A 532 -23.59 7.32 9.85
C ASP A 532 -24.07 6.04 10.57
N ASN A 533 -23.29 4.97 10.59
CA ASN A 533 -23.52 3.83 11.47
C ASN A 533 -22.80 4.04 12.82
N PRO A 534 -23.53 4.36 13.91
CA PRO A 534 -22.93 4.75 15.18
C PRO A 534 -22.18 3.63 15.90
N THR A 535 -22.47 2.38 15.56
CA THR A 535 -21.94 1.17 16.23
C THR A 535 -20.96 0.39 15.36
N SER A 536 -20.88 0.69 14.07
CA SER A 536 -19.97 0.02 13.16
C SER A 536 -18.53 0.44 13.44
N ASN A 537 -17.62 -0.54 13.35
CA ASN A 537 -16.17 -0.29 13.35
C ASN A 537 -15.60 -0.09 11.92
N GLY A 538 -16.45 0.29 10.95
CA GLY A 538 -16.08 0.50 9.56
C GLY A 538 -16.23 -0.73 8.68
N TYR A 539 -16.25 -1.91 9.25
CA TYR A 539 -16.41 -3.15 8.52
C TYR A 539 -17.89 -3.54 8.38
N TRP A 540 -18.22 -4.19 7.27
CA TRP A 540 -19.48 -4.91 7.14
C TRP A 540 -19.55 -6.03 8.20
N LYS A 541 -20.74 -6.42 8.62
CA LYS A 541 -20.97 -7.48 9.64
C LYS A 541 -20.26 -8.80 9.34
N TYR A 542 -19.99 -9.06 8.08
CA TYR A 542 -19.34 -10.26 7.58
C TYR A 542 -18.06 -9.90 6.83
N HIS A 543 -16.92 -10.22 7.40
CA HIS A 543 -15.58 -9.92 6.90
C HIS A 543 -14.75 -11.21 6.94
N PRO A 544 -15.11 -12.23 6.14
CA PRO A 544 -14.46 -13.52 6.24
C PRO A 544 -13.02 -13.45 5.76
N ARG A 545 -12.13 -14.12 6.46
CA ARG A 545 -10.81 -14.45 5.94
C ARG A 545 -10.98 -15.46 4.82
N VAL A 546 -10.12 -15.36 3.83
CA VAL A 546 -10.06 -16.29 2.71
C VAL A 546 -8.75 -17.06 2.77
N PRO A 547 -8.68 -18.31 2.27
CA PRO A 547 -7.42 -18.98 1.99
C PRO A 547 -6.64 -18.24 0.90
N ILE A 548 -5.39 -18.62 0.66
CA ILE A 548 -4.70 -18.21 -0.55
C ILE A 548 -5.51 -18.72 -1.76
N TYR A 549 -5.89 -17.80 -2.63
CA TYR A 549 -6.56 -18.09 -3.90
C TYR A 549 -5.75 -17.47 -5.05
N THR A 550 -5.95 -17.96 -6.26
CA THR A 550 -5.22 -17.44 -7.41
C THR A 550 -6.09 -16.52 -8.28
N ILE A 551 -5.45 -15.61 -9.00
CA ILE A 551 -6.12 -14.67 -9.91
C ILE A 551 -5.76 -15.05 -11.35
N PRO A 552 -6.76 -15.38 -12.19
CA PRO A 552 -6.54 -15.82 -13.55
C PRO A 552 -6.25 -14.64 -14.50
N PHE A 553 -5.46 -14.89 -15.53
CA PHE A 553 -5.12 -13.89 -16.55
C PHE A 553 -6.37 -13.31 -17.25
N ARG A 554 -7.41 -14.11 -17.39
CA ARG A 554 -8.70 -13.72 -18.00
C ARG A 554 -9.46 -12.61 -17.25
N CYS A 555 -9.06 -12.26 -16.04
CA CYS A 555 -9.58 -11.10 -15.30
C CYS A 555 -8.87 -9.79 -15.63
N LEU A 556 -7.78 -9.80 -16.43
CA LEU A 556 -6.84 -8.70 -16.56
C LEU A 556 -6.84 -8.03 -17.94
N TYR A 557 -7.83 -8.32 -18.78
CA TYR A 557 -8.02 -7.65 -20.07
C TYR A 557 -9.51 -7.49 -20.40
N SER A 558 -9.82 -6.50 -21.23
CA SER A 558 -11.21 -6.16 -21.59
C SER A 558 -11.83 -7.19 -22.52
N VAL A 559 -13.10 -7.56 -22.24
CA VAL A 559 -13.87 -8.50 -23.06
C VAL A 559 -14.21 -7.95 -24.46
N ASN A 560 -14.25 -6.63 -24.63
CA ASN A 560 -14.71 -5.99 -25.88
C ASN A 560 -13.78 -4.93 -26.46
N VAL A 561 -12.72 -4.51 -25.77
CA VAL A 561 -11.69 -3.62 -26.29
C VAL A 561 -10.39 -4.41 -26.45
N PRO A 562 -10.05 -4.85 -27.69
CA PRO A 562 -9.07 -5.91 -27.91
C PRO A 562 -7.65 -5.63 -27.42
N ASN A 563 -7.21 -4.37 -27.39
CA ASN A 563 -5.87 -3.96 -26.96
C ASN A 563 -5.85 -3.24 -25.60
N LEU A 564 -6.92 -3.41 -24.79
CA LEU A 564 -7.00 -2.87 -23.44
C LEU A 564 -6.83 -3.96 -22.39
N MET A 565 -5.87 -3.77 -21.50
CA MET A 565 -5.69 -4.56 -20.28
C MET A 565 -5.97 -3.70 -19.04
N MET A 566 -6.03 -4.32 -17.86
CA MET A 566 -6.23 -3.64 -16.60
C MET A 566 -5.42 -4.29 -15.48
N ALA A 567 -4.87 -3.45 -14.60
CA ALA A 567 -4.21 -3.86 -13.36
C ALA A 567 -4.50 -2.82 -12.27
N GLY A 568 -5.31 -3.19 -11.29
CA GLY A 568 -5.73 -2.27 -10.25
C GLY A 568 -7.01 -2.76 -9.58
N ARG A 569 -7.70 -1.83 -8.93
CA ARG A 569 -9.04 -2.10 -8.38
C ARG A 569 -10.09 -2.37 -9.46
N ASN A 570 -9.81 -1.93 -10.67
CA ASN A 570 -10.69 -2.00 -11.85
C ASN A 570 -10.59 -3.31 -12.65
N ILE A 571 -9.95 -4.37 -12.11
CA ILE A 571 -9.95 -5.69 -12.76
C ILE A 571 -11.35 -6.34 -12.74
N SER A 572 -11.51 -7.44 -13.47
CA SER A 572 -12.79 -8.14 -13.61
C SER A 572 -13.13 -8.98 -12.38
N VAL A 573 -13.83 -8.37 -11.43
CA VAL A 573 -14.22 -8.98 -10.13
C VAL A 573 -15.58 -8.49 -9.67
N THR A 574 -16.27 -9.28 -8.84
CA THR A 574 -17.48 -8.83 -8.14
C THR A 574 -17.14 -7.81 -7.06
N HIS A 575 -18.14 -7.05 -6.59
CA HIS A 575 -17.97 -6.10 -5.49
C HIS A 575 -17.40 -6.76 -4.21
N ILE A 576 -17.88 -7.95 -3.88
CA ILE A 576 -17.42 -8.66 -2.68
C ILE A 576 -15.99 -9.16 -2.86
N ALA A 577 -15.65 -9.77 -4.01
CA ALA A 577 -14.29 -10.22 -4.29
C ALA A 577 -13.29 -9.05 -4.37
N LEU A 578 -13.72 -7.87 -4.82
CA LEU A 578 -12.93 -6.65 -4.81
C LEU A 578 -12.39 -6.33 -3.40
N GLY A 579 -13.13 -6.61 -2.35
CA GLY A 579 -12.70 -6.45 -0.96
C GLY A 579 -11.36 -7.12 -0.66
N SER A 580 -11.06 -8.25 -1.32
CA SER A 580 -9.78 -8.97 -1.16
C SER A 580 -8.74 -8.58 -2.19
N THR A 581 -9.12 -8.31 -3.44
CA THR A 581 -8.17 -8.08 -4.53
C THR A 581 -7.61 -6.66 -4.60
N ARG A 582 -8.27 -5.69 -3.95
CA ARG A 582 -7.92 -4.25 -4.01
C ARG A 582 -6.72 -3.84 -3.15
N VAL A 583 -6.17 -4.74 -2.33
CA VAL A 583 -5.04 -4.39 -1.46
C VAL A 583 -3.75 -4.20 -2.25
N GLU A 584 -2.94 -3.25 -1.81
CA GLU A 584 -1.86 -2.65 -2.59
C GLU A 584 -0.79 -3.66 -3.07
N SER A 585 -0.42 -4.65 -2.23
CA SER A 585 0.55 -5.67 -2.63
C SER A 585 0.00 -6.64 -3.68
N THR A 586 -1.25 -7.06 -3.55
CA THR A 586 -1.92 -7.89 -4.56
C THR A 586 -2.02 -7.15 -5.89
N ILE A 587 -2.44 -5.86 -5.88
CA ILE A 587 -2.50 -5.03 -7.08
C ILE A 587 -1.12 -4.89 -7.75
N LEU A 588 -0.06 -4.77 -6.98
CA LEU A 588 1.29 -4.60 -7.52
C LEU A 588 1.76 -5.86 -8.26
N THR A 589 1.45 -7.06 -7.73
CA THR A 589 1.74 -8.33 -8.43
C THR A 589 0.87 -8.53 -9.67
N LEU A 590 -0.39 -8.08 -9.66
CA LEU A 590 -1.23 -8.03 -10.88
C LEU A 590 -0.57 -7.15 -11.95
N GLY A 591 -0.05 -5.98 -11.55
CA GLY A 591 0.68 -5.10 -12.45
C GLY A 591 1.91 -5.78 -13.05
N GLN A 592 2.73 -6.45 -12.24
CA GLN A 592 3.89 -7.19 -12.74
C GLN A 592 3.49 -8.26 -13.74
N ALA A 593 2.42 -9.01 -13.48
CA ALA A 593 1.90 -10.03 -14.40
C ALA A 593 1.45 -9.43 -15.73
N VAL A 594 0.68 -8.33 -15.69
CA VAL A 594 0.20 -7.63 -16.89
C VAL A 594 1.36 -7.05 -17.69
N GLY A 595 2.34 -6.42 -17.05
CA GLY A 595 3.49 -5.83 -17.72
C GLY A 595 4.38 -6.88 -18.40
N THR A 596 4.66 -8.00 -17.72
CA THR A 596 5.41 -9.13 -18.29
C THR A 596 4.67 -9.74 -19.48
N ALA A 597 3.36 -9.97 -19.34
CA ALA A 597 2.52 -10.48 -20.44
C ALA A 597 2.46 -9.51 -21.63
N ALA A 598 2.32 -8.21 -21.38
CA ALA A 598 2.30 -7.19 -22.42
C ALA A 598 3.59 -7.21 -23.26
N ALA A 599 4.75 -7.31 -22.61
CA ALA A 599 6.02 -7.39 -23.31
C ALA A 599 6.12 -8.67 -24.20
N GLU A 600 5.63 -9.81 -23.72
CA GLU A 600 5.61 -11.05 -24.51
C GLU A 600 4.62 -10.98 -25.68
N MET A 601 3.44 -10.39 -25.46
CA MET A 601 2.45 -10.15 -26.53
C MET A 601 2.99 -9.22 -27.60
N LEU A 602 3.67 -8.15 -27.22
CA LEU A 602 4.29 -7.20 -28.16
C LEU A 602 5.35 -7.87 -29.04
N LYS A 603 6.17 -8.75 -28.48
CA LYS A 603 7.15 -9.56 -29.22
C LYS A 603 6.47 -10.53 -30.19
N ALA A 604 5.35 -11.13 -29.77
CA ALA A 604 4.62 -12.13 -30.55
C ALA A 604 3.62 -11.51 -31.55
N GLY A 605 3.34 -10.20 -31.48
CA GLY A 605 2.33 -9.54 -32.30
C GLY A 605 0.88 -9.94 -31.96
N LEU A 606 0.61 -10.36 -30.72
CA LEU A 606 -0.68 -10.88 -30.27
C LEU A 606 -1.45 -9.87 -29.42
N MET A 607 -2.78 -10.03 -29.38
CA MET A 607 -3.68 -9.32 -28.48
C MET A 607 -3.91 -10.14 -27.19
N PRO A 608 -4.35 -9.49 -26.08
CA PRO A 608 -4.52 -10.13 -24.78
C PRO A 608 -5.35 -11.43 -24.79
N ARG A 609 -6.48 -11.45 -25.46
CA ARG A 609 -7.33 -12.65 -25.54
C ARG A 609 -6.66 -13.80 -26.32
N GLU A 610 -6.01 -13.47 -27.43
CA GLU A 610 -5.27 -14.46 -28.23
C GLU A 610 -4.12 -15.08 -27.42
N TYR A 611 -3.41 -14.26 -26.66
CA TYR A 611 -2.34 -14.71 -25.77
C TYR A 611 -2.90 -15.56 -24.62
N GLY A 612 -3.96 -15.11 -23.96
CA GLY A 612 -4.58 -15.77 -22.81
C GLY A 612 -5.28 -17.09 -23.12
N SER A 613 -5.69 -17.31 -24.38
CA SER A 613 -6.27 -18.58 -24.82
C SER A 613 -5.24 -19.68 -25.10
N ASP A 614 -3.96 -19.35 -25.19
CA ASP A 614 -2.87 -20.30 -25.44
C ASP A 614 -2.22 -20.72 -24.11
N GLN A 615 -2.51 -21.92 -23.64
CA GLN A 615 -1.98 -22.47 -22.40
C GLN A 615 -0.44 -22.60 -22.40
N THR A 616 0.18 -22.80 -23.55
CA THR A 616 1.66 -22.86 -23.66
C THR A 616 2.27 -21.49 -23.36
N ARG A 617 1.63 -20.41 -23.83
CA ARG A 617 2.04 -19.03 -23.55
C ARG A 617 1.80 -18.65 -22.09
N ILE A 618 0.69 -19.08 -21.52
CA ILE A 618 0.40 -18.89 -20.10
C ILE A 618 1.45 -19.59 -19.23
N ARG A 619 1.80 -20.84 -19.52
CA ARG A 619 2.89 -21.54 -18.79
C ARG A 619 4.23 -20.80 -18.93
N ARG A 620 4.55 -20.32 -20.13
CA ARG A 620 5.74 -19.50 -20.33
C ARG A 620 5.69 -18.21 -19.52
N LEU A 621 4.56 -17.52 -19.47
CA LEU A 621 4.36 -16.33 -18.63
C LEU A 621 4.60 -16.66 -17.16
N GLN A 622 4.03 -17.75 -16.66
CA GLN A 622 4.24 -18.21 -15.28
C GLN A 622 5.74 -18.42 -14.98
N GLN A 623 6.49 -19.06 -15.89
CA GLN A 623 7.94 -19.25 -15.72
C GLN A 623 8.72 -17.92 -15.73
N LEU A 624 8.35 -16.95 -16.58
CA LEU A 624 8.95 -15.61 -16.56
C LEU A 624 8.66 -14.87 -15.27
N LEU A 625 7.43 -14.95 -14.75
CA LEU A 625 7.06 -14.34 -13.48
C LEU A 625 7.85 -14.93 -12.31
N LEU A 626 7.98 -16.27 -12.24
CA LEU A 626 8.84 -16.93 -11.24
C LEU A 626 10.32 -16.51 -11.39
N LYS A 627 10.81 -16.36 -12.62
CA LYS A 627 12.17 -15.89 -12.90
C LYS A 627 12.43 -14.49 -12.36
N ASP A 628 11.40 -13.65 -12.28
CA ASP A 628 11.44 -12.29 -11.73
C ASP A 628 10.91 -12.22 -10.29
N ASP A 629 11.01 -13.32 -9.55
CA ASP A 629 10.65 -13.46 -8.12
C ASP A 629 9.15 -13.25 -7.80
N GLN A 630 8.26 -13.25 -8.80
CA GLN A 630 6.83 -13.26 -8.53
C GLN A 630 6.35 -14.68 -8.25
N TYR A 631 5.97 -14.95 -7.02
CA TYR A 631 5.42 -16.24 -6.64
C TYR A 631 4.03 -16.45 -7.23
N ILE A 632 3.79 -17.66 -7.71
CA ILE A 632 2.50 -18.14 -8.16
C ILE A 632 2.22 -19.46 -7.44
N PRO A 633 1.12 -19.60 -6.68
CA PRO A 633 0.80 -20.83 -5.96
C PRO A 633 0.81 -22.05 -6.85
N GLU A 634 1.45 -23.12 -6.37
CA GLU A 634 1.55 -24.43 -7.06
C GLU A 634 2.21 -24.35 -8.46
N VAL A 635 3.04 -23.35 -8.72
CA VAL A 635 3.90 -23.29 -9.90
C VAL A 635 5.34 -23.31 -9.42
N VAL A 636 6.15 -24.23 -9.99
CA VAL A 636 7.58 -24.38 -9.70
C VAL A 636 8.41 -23.97 -10.91
N ASN A 637 9.68 -23.65 -10.68
CA ASN A 637 10.61 -23.35 -11.76
C ASN A 637 10.88 -24.61 -12.59
N GLU A 638 10.45 -24.58 -13.84
CA GLU A 638 10.66 -25.64 -14.85
C GLU A 638 11.50 -25.16 -16.03
N ASP A 639 12.12 -23.96 -15.93
CA ASP A 639 12.91 -23.37 -17.01
C ASP A 639 14.09 -24.30 -17.39
N PRO A 640 14.09 -24.87 -18.60
CA PRO A 640 15.15 -25.80 -19.05
C PRO A 640 16.49 -25.08 -19.28
N ALA A 641 16.49 -23.76 -19.39
CA ALA A 641 17.71 -22.97 -19.55
C ALA A 641 18.41 -22.71 -18.20
N ASP A 642 17.74 -22.99 -17.08
CA ASP A 642 18.34 -22.86 -15.74
C ASP A 642 19.29 -24.06 -15.47
N LEU A 643 20.59 -23.84 -15.62
CA LEU A 643 21.63 -24.83 -15.39
C LEU A 643 21.71 -25.31 -13.93
N ALA A 644 21.25 -24.49 -12.98
CA ALA A 644 21.28 -24.80 -11.55
C ALA A 644 20.39 -25.99 -11.20
N ARG A 645 19.30 -26.23 -11.94
CA ARG A 645 18.32 -27.30 -11.64
C ARG A 645 18.91 -28.70 -11.61
N THR A 646 20.01 -28.93 -12.32
CA THR A 646 20.70 -30.24 -12.39
C THR A 646 22.01 -30.25 -11.62
N ALA A 647 22.39 -29.15 -10.99
CA ALA A 647 23.63 -29.05 -10.23
C ALA A 647 23.57 -29.83 -8.91
N LYS A 648 24.69 -30.42 -8.53
CA LYS A 648 24.87 -30.95 -7.18
C LYS A 648 25.19 -29.80 -6.23
N VAL A 649 24.34 -29.59 -5.22
CA VAL A 649 24.51 -28.50 -4.29
C VAL A 649 25.11 -28.96 -2.97
N SER A 650 26.09 -28.24 -2.48
CA SER A 650 26.72 -28.42 -1.19
C SER A 650 26.92 -27.11 -0.44
N ALA A 651 27.07 -27.15 0.87
CA ALA A 651 27.30 -25.99 1.70
C ALA A 651 28.35 -26.25 2.76
N THR A 652 29.03 -25.18 3.24
CA THR A 652 30.01 -25.27 4.33
C THR A 652 29.38 -25.63 5.66
N SER A 653 28.15 -25.24 5.90
CA SER A 653 27.33 -25.71 7.01
C SER A 653 25.84 -25.67 6.66
N THR A 654 25.06 -26.44 7.38
CA THR A 654 23.59 -26.43 7.26
C THR A 654 23.00 -26.43 8.67
N LEU A 655 21.92 -25.69 8.86
CA LEU A 655 21.21 -25.68 10.11
C LEU A 655 20.78 -27.11 10.47
N THR A 656 21.37 -27.63 11.53
CA THR A 656 21.00 -28.94 12.05
C THR A 656 19.68 -28.87 12.82
N ARG A 657 19.01 -30.01 12.93
CA ARG A 657 17.76 -30.15 13.67
C ARG A 657 18.01 -29.83 15.14
N GLY A 658 17.50 -28.69 15.57
CA GLY A 658 17.45 -28.35 16.98
C GLY A 658 16.13 -28.82 17.61
N VAL A 659 16.15 -29.13 18.91
CA VAL A 659 14.96 -29.32 19.72
C VAL A 659 14.76 -28.06 20.56
N THR A 660 13.61 -27.38 20.39
CA THR A 660 13.26 -26.29 21.29
C THR A 660 12.66 -26.86 22.58
N THR A 661 13.41 -26.75 23.66
CA THR A 661 13.02 -27.19 25.01
C THR A 661 12.80 -25.96 25.91
N LYS A 662 12.32 -26.21 27.14
CA LYS A 662 12.24 -25.13 28.16
C LYS A 662 13.57 -24.44 28.43
N ALA A 663 14.67 -25.17 28.31
CA ALA A 663 16.01 -24.66 28.61
C ALA A 663 16.54 -23.67 27.54
N ASN A 664 16.13 -23.84 26.29
CA ASN A 664 16.62 -23.04 25.17
C ASN A 664 15.57 -22.17 24.48
N ILE A 665 14.34 -22.15 25.00
CA ILE A 665 13.32 -21.25 24.49
C ILE A 665 13.72 -19.78 24.77
N LYS A 666 13.69 -18.96 23.73
CA LYS A 666 14.05 -17.55 23.85
C LYS A 666 12.82 -16.72 24.20
N LEU A 667 12.91 -15.98 25.30
CA LEU A 667 11.86 -15.03 25.71
C LEU A 667 12.20 -13.65 25.15
N PRO A 668 11.17 -12.84 24.78
CA PRO A 668 11.39 -11.50 24.23
C PRO A 668 12.22 -10.63 25.16
N ARG A 669 13.29 -10.03 24.64
CA ARG A 669 14.17 -9.13 25.41
C ARG A 669 13.60 -7.72 25.53
N LYS A 670 12.82 -7.30 24.55
CA LYS A 670 12.16 -5.98 24.49
C LYS A 670 10.68 -6.18 24.12
N GLY A 671 9.84 -5.19 24.44
CA GLY A 671 8.44 -5.23 24.10
C GLY A 671 7.56 -5.96 25.12
N ARG A 672 6.40 -6.43 24.65
CA ARG A 672 5.39 -7.09 25.51
C ARG A 672 5.84 -8.50 25.89
N LYS A 673 6.02 -8.74 27.18
CA LYS A 673 6.51 -10.03 27.72
C LYS A 673 5.44 -11.15 27.76
N GLY A 674 4.18 -10.82 27.64
CA GLY A 674 3.07 -11.76 27.68
C GLY A 674 1.70 -11.11 27.46
N HIS A 675 0.67 -11.91 27.30
CA HIS A 675 -0.71 -11.45 27.16
C HIS A 675 -1.59 -11.94 28.29
N PRO A 676 -2.30 -11.05 28.99
CA PRO A 676 -3.30 -11.46 29.97
C PRO A 676 -4.38 -12.33 29.31
N LEU A 677 -4.83 -13.37 30.04
CA LEU A 677 -5.96 -14.20 29.61
C LEU A 677 -7.30 -13.50 29.87
N ASN A 678 -7.42 -12.24 29.48
CA ASN A 678 -8.66 -11.46 29.50
C ASN A 678 -9.67 -11.93 28.44
N MET A 679 -9.24 -12.78 27.54
CA MET A 679 -10.02 -13.54 26.55
C MET A 679 -9.37 -14.90 26.33
N ALA A 680 -10.06 -15.83 25.66
CA ALA A 680 -9.45 -17.09 25.27
C ALA A 680 -8.30 -16.86 24.30
N ARG A 681 -7.19 -17.59 24.48
CA ARG A 681 -6.00 -17.47 23.64
C ARG A 681 -5.51 -18.85 23.23
N ALA A 682 -4.98 -18.95 22.03
CA ALA A 682 -4.49 -20.23 21.52
C ALA A 682 -3.18 -20.09 20.76
N THR A 683 -2.43 -21.17 20.74
CA THR A 683 -1.27 -21.36 19.88
C THR A 683 -1.24 -22.78 19.36
N GLY A 684 -0.49 -23.03 18.31
CA GLY A 684 -0.34 -24.36 17.74
C GLY A 684 1.09 -24.69 17.38
N TYR A 685 1.31 -25.96 17.07
CA TYR A 685 2.57 -26.47 16.54
C TYR A 685 2.32 -27.59 15.53
N LEU A 686 3.30 -27.84 14.66
CA LEU A 686 3.28 -28.96 13.73
C LEU A 686 3.27 -30.27 14.52
N HIS A 687 2.32 -31.17 14.24
CA HIS A 687 2.19 -32.43 14.95
C HIS A 687 3.47 -33.28 14.91
N ASP A 688 4.12 -33.32 13.74
CA ASP A 688 5.39 -34.04 13.57
C ASP A 688 6.53 -33.48 14.43
N ALA A 689 6.46 -32.18 14.80
CA ALA A 689 7.46 -31.56 15.66
C ALA A 689 7.48 -32.13 17.11
N ALA A 690 6.40 -32.78 17.54
CA ALA A 690 6.28 -33.38 18.87
C ALA A 690 5.41 -34.64 18.85
N ARG A 691 5.50 -35.46 17.81
CA ARG A 691 4.75 -36.71 17.68
C ARG A 691 5.02 -37.61 18.88
N GLY A 692 3.95 -38.14 19.47
CA GLY A 692 4.00 -39.02 20.66
C GLY A 692 4.17 -38.31 21.99
N ALA A 693 4.14 -36.97 22.05
CA ALA A 693 4.13 -36.24 23.31
C ALA A 693 2.86 -36.57 24.14
N LYS A 694 3.02 -36.85 25.43
CA LYS A 694 1.93 -37.16 26.35
C LYS A 694 1.43 -35.94 27.13
N PHE A 695 2.20 -34.85 27.13
CA PHE A 695 1.86 -33.58 27.77
C PHE A 695 2.52 -32.41 27.05
N PHE A 696 2.05 -31.23 27.35
CA PHE A 696 2.72 -29.96 27.02
C PHE A 696 2.76 -29.06 28.25
N GLU A 697 3.63 -28.06 28.23
CA GLU A 697 3.77 -27.07 29.28
C GLU A 697 3.69 -25.65 28.71
N CYS A 698 2.90 -24.79 29.37
CA CYS A 698 2.75 -23.40 29.07
C CYS A 698 3.45 -22.55 30.14
N LEU A 699 4.15 -21.49 29.74
CA LEU A 699 4.76 -20.56 30.68
C LEU A 699 3.72 -19.52 31.13
N LEU A 700 3.19 -19.67 32.32
CA LEU A 700 2.10 -18.87 32.86
C LEU A 700 2.54 -18.12 34.12
N GLU A 701 2.11 -16.86 34.22
CA GLU A 701 2.29 -15.97 35.35
C GLU A 701 0.93 -15.66 35.98
N SER A 702 0.84 -15.61 37.31
CA SER A 702 -0.43 -15.35 37.98
C SER A 702 -0.29 -14.26 39.05
N THR A 703 -1.17 -13.26 39.01
CA THR A 703 -1.32 -12.24 40.05
C THR A 703 -2.29 -12.63 41.16
N LEU A 704 -2.86 -13.84 41.06
CA LEU A 704 -3.78 -14.36 42.04
C LEU A 704 -3.03 -14.86 43.32
N ALA A 705 -3.64 -14.72 44.46
CA ALA A 705 -3.02 -15.11 45.73
C ALA A 705 -2.98 -16.63 45.94
N THR A 706 -3.81 -17.39 45.23
CA THR A 706 -3.93 -18.85 45.37
C THR A 706 -3.74 -19.57 44.05
N PRO A 707 -3.30 -20.85 44.07
CA PRO A 707 -3.22 -21.63 42.85
C PRO A 707 -4.56 -21.72 42.13
N THR A 708 -4.54 -21.52 40.82
CA THR A 708 -5.74 -21.47 39.99
C THR A 708 -5.73 -22.57 38.96
N GLN A 709 -6.82 -23.35 38.88
CA GLN A 709 -7.00 -24.38 37.88
C GLN A 709 -7.45 -23.75 36.53
N ILE A 710 -6.78 -24.10 35.47
CA ILE A 710 -7.13 -23.75 34.09
C ILE A 710 -7.45 -25.01 33.31
N THR A 711 -8.53 -24.98 32.54
CA THR A 711 -8.89 -26.05 31.60
C THR A 711 -8.50 -25.66 30.19
N ALA A 712 -7.43 -26.26 29.66
CA ALA A 712 -7.01 -26.07 28.28
C ALA A 712 -7.84 -26.97 27.34
N ARG A 713 -8.09 -26.50 26.12
CA ARG A 713 -8.74 -27.26 25.05
C ARG A 713 -7.72 -27.59 23.97
N VAL A 714 -7.76 -28.81 23.46
CA VAL A 714 -6.86 -29.27 22.41
C VAL A 714 -7.64 -29.65 21.16
N TYR A 715 -7.09 -29.27 20.03
CA TYR A 715 -7.65 -29.57 18.73
C TYR A 715 -6.57 -30.10 17.81
N ALA A 716 -6.95 -31.02 16.91
CA ALA A 716 -6.16 -31.45 15.77
C ALA A 716 -6.71 -30.84 14.49
N ALA A 717 -5.83 -30.40 13.60
CA ALA A 717 -6.21 -29.88 12.31
C ALA A 717 -5.32 -30.44 11.20
N ALA A 718 -5.93 -30.75 10.05
CA ALA A 718 -5.21 -31.22 8.86
C ALA A 718 -4.56 -30.06 8.10
N ILE A 719 -5.06 -28.84 8.25
CA ILE A 719 -4.66 -27.63 7.53
C ILE A 719 -4.34 -26.52 8.54
N PRO A 720 -3.30 -25.69 8.32
CA PRO A 720 -2.86 -24.72 9.31
C PRO A 720 -3.85 -23.59 9.60
N THR A 721 -4.71 -23.23 8.64
CA THR A 721 -5.46 -21.98 8.76
C THR A 721 -6.74 -21.87 7.96
N GLU A 722 -7.01 -22.74 6.97
CA GLU A 722 -7.64 -22.21 5.78
C GLU A 722 -9.16 -22.35 5.70
N LYS A 723 -9.78 -23.29 6.35
CA LYS A 723 -11.24 -23.44 6.31
C LYS A 723 -11.96 -23.35 7.66
N GLY A 724 -11.22 -23.38 8.76
CA GLY A 724 -11.79 -23.37 10.10
C GLY A 724 -11.66 -22.06 10.87
N MET A 725 -11.23 -20.99 10.23
CA MET A 725 -11.00 -19.69 10.87
C MET A 725 -12.07 -18.64 10.60
N VAL A 726 -13.21 -19.05 10.08
CA VAL A 726 -14.41 -18.21 10.12
C VAL A 726 -14.82 -18.06 11.59
N PRO A 727 -15.11 -16.86 12.08
CA PRO A 727 -15.59 -16.67 13.44
C PRO A 727 -16.73 -17.62 13.77
N GLY A 728 -16.49 -18.50 14.77
CA GLY A 728 -17.48 -19.50 15.21
C GLY A 728 -17.45 -20.84 14.48
N ASP A 729 -16.70 -20.99 13.40
CA ASP A 729 -16.58 -22.28 12.70
C ASP A 729 -15.30 -23.02 13.09
N THR A 730 -15.44 -23.98 13.99
CA THR A 730 -14.39 -24.96 14.38
C THR A 730 -14.57 -26.29 13.65
N SER A 731 -15.38 -26.36 12.59
CA SER A 731 -15.75 -27.60 11.91
C SER A 731 -14.56 -28.35 11.28
N SER A 732 -13.48 -27.61 10.94
CA SER A 732 -12.22 -28.19 10.45
C SER A 732 -11.25 -28.61 11.56
N PHE A 733 -11.55 -28.29 12.82
CA PHE A 733 -10.74 -28.66 13.98
C PHE A 733 -11.41 -29.86 14.72
N LYS A 734 -10.74 -30.97 14.70
CA LYS A 734 -11.16 -32.11 15.51
C LYS A 734 -10.84 -31.82 16.96
N PHE A 735 -11.85 -31.63 17.80
CA PHE A 735 -11.67 -31.50 19.23
C PHE A 735 -11.16 -32.81 19.81
N LEU A 736 -10.03 -32.77 20.53
CA LEU A 736 -9.41 -33.95 21.15
C LEU A 736 -9.80 -34.08 22.62
N GLY A 737 -10.13 -33.00 23.30
CA GLY A 737 -10.55 -32.98 24.68
C GLY A 737 -10.06 -31.81 25.51
N GLU A 738 -10.42 -31.83 26.80
CA GLU A 738 -10.04 -30.81 27.78
C GLU A 738 -9.04 -31.41 28.78
N MET A 739 -8.11 -30.58 29.22
CA MET A 739 -7.12 -30.95 30.21
C MET A 739 -6.94 -29.86 31.25
N LYS A 740 -6.71 -30.26 32.50
CA LYS A 740 -6.59 -29.37 33.63
C LYS A 740 -5.12 -29.17 33.99
N GLY A 741 -4.74 -27.93 34.22
CA GLY A 741 -3.44 -27.54 34.74
C GLY A 741 -3.60 -26.54 35.88
N THR A 742 -2.73 -26.60 36.89
CA THR A 742 -2.77 -25.69 38.03
C THR A 742 -1.68 -24.64 37.90
N VAL A 743 -2.06 -23.39 37.79
CA VAL A 743 -1.15 -22.25 37.73
C VAL A 743 -0.83 -21.79 39.15
N ALA A 744 0.45 -21.79 39.48
CA ALA A 744 0.91 -21.29 40.78
C ALA A 744 0.91 -19.75 40.81
N PRO A 745 0.66 -19.16 42.00
CA PRO A 745 0.83 -17.71 42.19
C PRO A 745 2.23 -17.21 41.90
N GLY A 746 2.32 -15.93 41.54
CA GLY A 746 3.59 -15.20 41.35
C GLY A 746 4.17 -15.30 39.94
N ASP A 747 5.49 -15.20 39.88
CA ASP A 747 6.25 -15.15 38.64
C ASP A 747 5.97 -16.31 37.69
N ALA A 748 6.29 -16.12 36.42
CA ALA A 748 6.03 -17.06 35.36
C ALA A 748 6.67 -18.44 35.60
N LYS A 749 5.84 -19.48 35.64
CA LYS A 749 6.21 -20.89 35.85
C LYS A 749 5.63 -21.77 34.76
N TRP A 750 6.34 -22.84 34.42
CA TRP A 750 5.87 -23.85 33.50
C TRP A 750 4.74 -24.66 34.11
N THR A 751 3.56 -24.55 33.54
CA THR A 751 2.36 -25.30 33.95
C THR A 751 2.10 -26.44 32.99
N ARG A 752 2.03 -27.66 33.50
CA ARG A 752 1.85 -28.91 32.72
C ARG A 752 0.38 -29.21 32.48
N PHE A 753 0.10 -29.65 31.24
CA PHE A 753 -1.20 -30.16 30.80
C PHE A 753 -0.98 -31.52 30.11
N ALA A 754 -1.60 -32.60 30.60
CA ALA A 754 -1.53 -33.92 29.98
C ALA A 754 -2.51 -34.01 28.79
N PHE A 755 -2.11 -34.63 27.69
CA PHE A 755 -3.02 -34.80 26.56
C PHE A 755 -4.17 -35.73 26.90
N PRO A 756 -5.41 -35.42 26.48
CA PRO A 756 -6.60 -36.19 26.76
C PRO A 756 -6.70 -37.49 25.93
N ALA A 757 -6.09 -37.44 24.73
CA ALA A 757 -6.03 -38.56 23.79
C ALA A 757 -4.82 -38.38 22.86
N THR A 758 -4.33 -39.47 22.26
CA THR A 758 -3.30 -39.38 21.21
C THR A 758 -3.86 -38.64 20.01
N PRO A 759 -3.16 -37.61 19.52
CA PRO A 759 -3.56 -36.95 18.28
C PRO A 759 -3.61 -37.92 17.09
N PRO A 760 -4.57 -37.80 16.19
CA PRO A 760 -4.68 -38.68 15.02
C PRO A 760 -3.46 -38.57 14.11
N ASP A 761 -3.10 -39.65 13.45
CA ASP A 761 -1.91 -39.69 12.58
C ASP A 761 -2.00 -38.76 11.35
N ASP A 762 -3.22 -38.43 10.89
CA ASP A 762 -3.50 -37.51 9.82
C ASP A 762 -3.49 -36.02 10.25
N ALA A 763 -3.40 -35.75 11.55
CA ALA A 763 -3.26 -34.39 12.05
C ALA A 763 -1.92 -33.77 11.62
N LYS A 764 -1.97 -32.63 11.00
CA LYS A 764 -0.76 -31.84 10.67
C LYS A 764 -0.42 -30.83 11.76
N PHE A 765 -1.44 -30.36 12.49
CA PHE A 765 -1.28 -29.33 13.52
C PHE A 765 -2.01 -29.73 14.80
N ILE A 766 -1.40 -29.34 15.90
CA ILE A 766 -2.01 -29.42 17.23
C ILE A 766 -2.20 -28.00 17.75
N TRP A 767 -3.41 -27.68 18.15
CA TRP A 767 -3.79 -26.40 18.71
C TRP A 767 -4.15 -26.50 20.16
N ILE A 768 -3.61 -25.59 20.97
CA ILE A 768 -3.84 -25.47 22.41
C ILE A 768 -4.53 -24.15 22.66
N GLN A 769 -5.71 -24.18 23.27
CA GLN A 769 -6.46 -22.99 23.66
C GLN A 769 -6.56 -22.91 25.17
N LEU A 770 -6.17 -21.80 25.75
CA LEU A 770 -6.42 -21.45 27.14
C LEU A 770 -7.63 -20.53 27.24
N PRO A 771 -8.58 -20.77 28.18
CA PRO A 771 -9.77 -19.94 28.30
C PRO A 771 -9.46 -18.59 28.93
N ARG A 772 -10.44 -17.69 28.89
CA ARG A 772 -10.40 -16.45 29.68
C ARG A 772 -10.21 -16.79 31.16
N THR A 773 -9.14 -16.25 31.75
CA THR A 773 -8.79 -16.49 33.19
C THR A 773 -8.18 -15.19 33.74
N SER A 774 -8.98 -14.39 34.43
CA SER A 774 -8.53 -13.13 35.01
C SER A 774 -7.36 -13.35 35.96
N GLY A 775 -6.38 -12.48 35.95
CA GLY A 775 -5.19 -12.55 36.79
C GLY A 775 -4.10 -13.49 36.27
N VAL A 776 -4.31 -14.18 35.15
CA VAL A 776 -3.29 -15.04 34.56
C VAL A 776 -2.81 -14.44 33.22
N THR A 777 -1.49 -14.49 33.02
CA THR A 777 -0.81 -14.01 31.79
C THR A 777 -0.08 -15.18 31.15
N TRP A 778 -0.31 -15.42 29.85
CA TRP A 778 0.50 -16.35 29.06
C TRP A 778 1.70 -15.60 28.48
N ARG A 779 2.91 -16.08 28.83
CA ARG A 779 4.15 -15.44 28.40
C ARG A 779 4.40 -15.72 26.92
N LEU A 780 5.06 -14.76 26.27
CA LEU A 780 5.50 -14.90 24.88
C LEU A 780 6.90 -15.46 24.80
N ALA A 781 7.20 -16.12 23.71
CA ALA A 781 8.54 -16.56 23.32
C ALA A 781 8.80 -16.15 21.86
N ASP A 782 10.07 -16.03 21.51
CA ASP A 782 10.46 -15.93 20.12
C ASP A 782 9.93 -17.16 19.36
N LYS A 783 9.47 -16.95 18.13
CA LYS A 783 8.93 -18.02 17.29
C LYS A 783 9.98 -19.14 17.14
N SER A 784 9.69 -20.32 17.67
CA SER A 784 10.49 -21.50 17.39
C SER A 784 10.02 -22.13 16.08
N ARG A 785 10.95 -22.70 15.30
CA ARG A 785 10.57 -23.49 14.13
C ARG A 785 9.70 -24.67 14.57
N GLY A 786 8.71 -25.02 13.77
CA GLY A 786 7.69 -26.00 14.13
C GLY A 786 6.52 -25.43 14.94
N ALA A 787 6.60 -24.20 15.43
CA ALA A 787 5.47 -23.49 15.99
C ALA A 787 4.65 -22.81 14.90
N VAL A 788 3.34 -22.96 14.95
CA VAL A 788 2.42 -22.23 14.08
C VAL A 788 2.35 -20.78 14.59
N PRO A 789 2.50 -19.76 13.72
CA PRO A 789 2.67 -18.37 14.16
C PRO A 789 1.39 -17.67 14.65
N TYR A 790 0.37 -18.39 15.09
CA TYR A 790 -0.87 -17.80 15.55
C TYR A 790 -0.90 -17.58 17.06
N ARG A 791 -1.17 -16.34 17.49
CA ARG A 791 -1.12 -15.93 18.90
C ARG A 791 -2.43 -15.98 19.65
N ALA A 792 -3.52 -15.60 19.01
CA ALA A 792 -4.71 -15.30 19.78
C ALA A 792 -5.97 -15.67 19.04
N TRP A 793 -6.89 -16.26 19.77
CA TRP A 793 -8.30 -16.26 19.48
C TRP A 793 -8.90 -14.99 20.10
N CYS A 794 -9.43 -14.10 19.29
CA CYS A 794 -10.00 -12.81 19.72
C CYS A 794 -11.54 -12.83 19.66
N GLY A 795 -12.20 -13.96 19.86
CA GLY A 795 -13.66 -14.05 19.75
C GLY A 795 -14.20 -13.94 18.32
N ASN A 796 -13.50 -13.21 17.45
CA ASN A 796 -13.85 -12.98 16.05
C ASN A 796 -12.85 -13.63 15.08
N GLY A 797 -11.91 -14.42 15.55
CA GLY A 797 -10.91 -15.11 14.73
C GLY A 797 -9.50 -15.12 15.32
N TRP A 798 -8.59 -15.75 14.60
CA TRP A 798 -7.19 -15.87 14.97
C TRP A 798 -6.41 -14.66 14.45
N THR A 799 -5.60 -14.03 15.30
CA THR A 799 -4.64 -13.03 14.84
C THR A 799 -3.28 -13.67 14.62
N PHE A 800 -2.71 -13.39 13.47
CA PHE A 800 -1.38 -13.82 13.10
C PHE A 800 -0.30 -13.10 13.93
N ALA A 801 0.76 -13.81 14.32
CA ALA A 801 1.93 -13.24 14.96
C ALA A 801 3.18 -13.62 14.17
N SER A 802 3.86 -12.60 13.63
CA SER A 802 5.01 -12.79 12.76
C SER A 802 6.22 -13.41 13.49
N ASP A 803 6.58 -12.90 14.66
CA ASP A 803 7.89 -13.17 15.28
C ASP A 803 7.81 -13.79 16.68
N GLU A 804 6.63 -13.80 17.30
CA GLU A 804 6.44 -14.30 18.66
C GLU A 804 5.31 -15.33 18.69
N ALA A 805 5.44 -16.33 19.53
CA ALA A 805 4.40 -17.31 19.84
C ALA A 805 4.16 -17.32 21.35
N TYR A 806 3.05 -17.92 21.80
CA TYR A 806 2.94 -18.21 23.23
C TYR A 806 3.98 -19.24 23.63
N ALA A 807 4.63 -19.02 24.77
CA ALA A 807 5.62 -19.94 25.33
C ALA A 807 4.94 -21.27 25.68
N LEU A 808 5.11 -22.27 24.83
CA LEU A 808 4.57 -23.61 24.89
C LEU A 808 5.64 -24.60 24.47
N VAL A 809 5.81 -25.68 25.25
CA VAL A 809 6.77 -26.76 24.96
C VAL A 809 6.11 -28.12 25.23
N PRO A 810 5.94 -28.96 24.20
CA PRO A 810 5.52 -30.37 24.39
C PRO A 810 6.60 -31.21 25.07
N GLU A 811 6.20 -32.39 25.51
CA GLU A 811 7.15 -33.40 26.05
C GLU A 811 8.24 -33.70 25.03
N GLY A 812 9.49 -33.67 25.45
CA GLY A 812 10.66 -33.85 24.60
C GLY A 812 11.01 -32.66 23.73
N GLY A 813 10.23 -31.56 23.83
CA GLY A 813 10.44 -30.33 23.05
C GLY A 813 9.85 -30.36 21.63
N LEU A 814 9.89 -29.22 20.97
CA LEU A 814 9.51 -29.07 19.55
C LEU A 814 10.70 -29.44 18.67
N ARG A 815 10.57 -30.45 17.90
CA ARG A 815 11.55 -30.90 16.88
C ARG A 815 11.18 -30.28 15.54
N PHE A 816 12.16 -30.14 14.66
CA PHE A 816 11.85 -29.82 13.27
C PHE A 816 11.35 -31.08 12.57
N ALA A 817 10.24 -30.96 11.81
CA ALA A 817 9.84 -32.01 10.90
C ALA A 817 10.94 -32.25 9.84
N VAL A 818 11.09 -33.48 9.36
CA VAL A 818 12.12 -33.83 8.35
C VAL A 818 11.94 -33.01 7.07
N ALA A 819 10.68 -32.70 6.72
CA ALA A 819 10.32 -31.90 5.57
C ALA A 819 10.64 -30.40 5.72
N ASP A 820 10.86 -29.91 6.96
CA ASP A 820 11.04 -28.47 7.25
C ASP A 820 12.52 -28.07 7.41
N VAL A 821 13.47 -28.99 7.19
CA VAL A 821 14.89 -28.66 7.27
C VAL A 821 15.36 -28.14 5.91
N PRO A 822 15.75 -26.84 5.85
CA PRO A 822 16.30 -26.29 4.61
C PRO A 822 17.66 -26.93 4.34
N GLU A 823 17.71 -27.79 3.34
CA GLU A 823 18.95 -28.44 2.88
C GLU A 823 19.57 -27.69 1.70
N PRO A 824 20.88 -27.79 1.46
CA PRO A 824 21.52 -27.06 0.35
C PRO A 824 20.87 -27.34 -1.00
N GLY A 825 20.47 -28.58 -1.30
CA GLY A 825 19.78 -28.95 -2.54
C GLY A 825 18.42 -28.28 -2.76
N ARG A 826 17.81 -27.73 -1.72
CA ARG A 826 16.53 -27.03 -1.83
C ARG A 826 16.61 -25.67 -2.51
N VAL A 827 17.78 -25.09 -2.70
CA VAL A 827 17.93 -23.82 -3.44
C VAL A 827 17.73 -23.96 -4.95
N VAL A 828 17.58 -25.19 -5.45
CA VAL A 828 17.34 -25.50 -6.87
C VAL A 828 16.07 -26.33 -7.07
N ASP A 829 15.21 -26.44 -6.05
CA ASP A 829 13.95 -27.22 -6.11
C ASP A 829 12.82 -26.45 -6.81
N GLY A 830 13.07 -25.22 -7.21
CA GLY A 830 12.14 -24.40 -8.00
C GLY A 830 11.12 -23.60 -7.15
N VAL A 831 11.31 -23.56 -5.84
CA VAL A 831 10.42 -22.81 -4.92
C VAL A 831 11.20 -21.73 -4.16
N SER A 832 10.85 -20.49 -4.40
CA SER A 832 11.60 -19.34 -3.86
C SER A 832 11.10 -18.85 -2.50
N ARG A 833 10.31 -19.64 -1.75
CA ARG A 833 9.79 -19.31 -0.43
C ARG A 833 9.47 -20.53 0.41
N ASN A 834 9.22 -20.34 1.70
CA ASN A 834 8.91 -21.42 2.62
C ASN A 834 7.41 -21.76 2.61
N VAL A 835 6.94 -22.41 1.55
CA VAL A 835 5.55 -22.84 1.38
C VAL A 835 5.48 -24.35 1.49
N GLY A 836 4.70 -24.85 2.45
CA GLY A 836 4.46 -26.30 2.62
C GLY A 836 5.65 -27.10 3.10
N GLY A 837 6.74 -26.47 3.54
CA GLY A 837 7.93 -27.14 4.07
C GLY A 837 9.23 -26.37 3.86
N GLY A 838 10.35 -26.93 4.30
CA GLY A 838 11.67 -26.27 4.33
C GLY A 838 12.30 -26.11 2.96
N HIS A 839 11.86 -25.12 2.18
CA HIS A 839 12.53 -24.72 0.93
C HIS A 839 13.73 -23.81 1.23
N GLY A 840 14.70 -23.84 0.32
CA GLY A 840 15.92 -23.06 0.42
C GLY A 840 16.97 -23.67 1.36
N TRP A 841 18.00 -22.91 1.67
CA TRP A 841 19.10 -23.29 2.57
C TRP A 841 19.29 -22.29 3.68
N ILE A 842 19.61 -22.78 4.86
CA ILE A 842 20.02 -21.98 6.02
C ILE A 842 21.28 -22.58 6.61
N SER A 843 22.30 -21.74 6.83
CA SER A 843 23.54 -22.18 7.48
C SER A 843 23.36 -22.35 8.98
N ASP A 844 24.26 -23.15 9.59
CA ASP A 844 24.29 -23.33 11.05
C ASP A 844 24.70 -22.01 11.75
N PRO A 845 23.83 -21.42 12.58
CA PRO A 845 24.12 -20.18 13.30
C PRO A 845 25.32 -20.29 14.25
N ALA A 846 25.63 -21.49 14.74
CA ALA A 846 26.77 -21.72 15.62
C ALA A 846 28.13 -21.63 14.90
N LYS A 847 28.13 -21.76 13.57
CA LYS A 847 29.33 -21.62 12.75
C LYS A 847 29.57 -20.18 12.32
N GLY A 848 28.56 -19.29 12.47
CA GLY A 848 28.67 -17.89 12.05
C GLY A 848 28.90 -17.71 10.54
N LEU A 849 29.29 -16.53 10.14
CA LEU A 849 29.62 -16.15 8.76
C LEU A 849 31.14 -15.89 8.66
N PRO A 850 31.80 -16.10 7.50
CA PRO A 850 31.17 -16.40 6.19
C PRO A 850 30.74 -17.85 6.04
N GLN A 851 29.75 -18.06 5.16
CA GLN A 851 29.26 -19.39 4.73
C GLN A 851 29.17 -19.46 3.22
N THR A 852 29.41 -20.64 2.65
CA THR A 852 29.46 -20.83 1.20
C THR A 852 28.47 -21.91 0.76
N LEU A 853 27.74 -21.60 -0.32
CA LEU A 853 26.86 -22.52 -1.04
C LEU A 853 27.48 -22.76 -2.42
N THR A 854 27.72 -24.01 -2.81
CA THR A 854 28.39 -24.39 -4.06
C THR A 854 27.47 -25.27 -4.91
N LEU A 855 27.31 -24.88 -6.18
CA LEU A 855 26.62 -25.61 -7.23
C LEU A 855 27.67 -26.22 -8.17
N ASP A 856 27.78 -27.53 -8.18
CA ASP A 856 28.68 -28.30 -9.07
C ASP A 856 27.87 -28.87 -10.24
N PHE A 857 28.20 -28.49 -11.44
CA PHE A 857 27.51 -28.95 -12.66
C PHE A 857 27.98 -30.32 -13.15
N GLY A 858 29.08 -30.86 -12.58
CA GLY A 858 29.67 -32.16 -12.98
C GLY A 858 30.26 -32.17 -14.42
N ARG A 859 30.16 -31.02 -15.11
CA ARG A 859 30.67 -30.83 -16.48
C ARG A 859 30.88 -29.36 -16.77
N PRO A 860 31.71 -29.00 -17.76
CA PRO A 860 31.80 -27.64 -18.23
C PRO A 860 30.45 -27.15 -18.82
N VAL A 861 29.98 -25.96 -18.42
CA VAL A 861 28.80 -25.29 -18.93
C VAL A 861 29.12 -23.81 -19.23
N ALA A 862 28.43 -23.20 -20.20
CA ALA A 862 28.55 -21.78 -20.47
C ALA A 862 27.58 -21.02 -19.59
N ALA A 863 28.09 -20.16 -18.70
CA ALA A 863 27.27 -19.31 -17.82
C ALA A 863 27.50 -17.82 -18.11
N HIS A 864 26.45 -17.02 -18.03
CA HIS A 864 26.49 -15.58 -18.26
C HIS A 864 25.60 -14.77 -17.31
N GLU A 865 24.77 -15.46 -16.51
CA GLU A 865 23.87 -14.83 -15.54
C GLU A 865 23.70 -15.71 -14.32
N VAL A 866 23.71 -15.10 -13.12
CA VAL A 866 23.32 -15.74 -11.85
C VAL A 866 22.23 -14.93 -11.21
N ARG A 867 21.14 -15.58 -10.79
CA ARG A 867 20.06 -15.00 -10.01
C ARG A 867 20.04 -15.59 -8.61
N LEU A 868 19.88 -14.73 -7.63
CA LEU A 868 19.87 -15.09 -6.23
C LEU A 868 18.60 -14.57 -5.58
N THR A 869 17.90 -15.45 -4.86
CA THR A 869 16.74 -15.07 -4.07
C THR A 869 17.01 -15.36 -2.59
N PHE A 870 17.13 -14.29 -1.79
CA PHE A 870 17.43 -14.37 -0.37
C PHE A 870 16.16 -14.40 0.50
N ASP A 871 16.30 -14.70 1.78
CA ASP A 871 15.19 -14.71 2.74
C ASP A 871 15.08 -13.36 3.48
N PRO A 872 14.10 -12.52 3.14
CA PRO A 872 13.82 -11.28 3.86
C PRO A 872 12.80 -11.49 4.99
N ASN A 873 12.48 -12.73 5.39
CA ASN A 873 11.35 -13.05 6.26
C ASN A 873 10.02 -12.59 5.67
N LEU A 874 9.40 -13.42 4.81
CA LEU A 874 8.17 -13.11 4.06
C LEU A 874 6.88 -13.04 4.91
N ASN A 875 7.00 -12.83 6.20
CA ASN A 875 5.89 -12.47 7.10
C ASN A 875 5.64 -10.96 7.06
N PRO A 876 4.55 -10.44 7.66
CA PRO A 876 4.26 -9.02 7.61
C PRO A 876 5.47 -8.18 7.96
N LEU A 877 5.85 -7.27 7.08
CA LEU A 877 6.80 -6.24 7.42
C LEU A 877 6.14 -5.29 8.41
N HIS A 878 6.72 -5.20 9.60
CA HIS A 878 6.45 -4.06 10.45
C HIS A 878 7.48 -2.98 10.08
N PRO A 879 7.10 -1.99 9.25
CA PRO A 879 8.03 -0.95 8.78
C PRO A 879 8.42 0.04 9.87
N HIS A 880 8.20 -0.29 11.11
CA HIS A 880 8.29 0.54 12.29
C HIS A 880 9.73 0.71 12.76
N GLY A 881 10.49 1.56 12.05
CA GLY A 881 11.80 2.02 12.52
C GLY A 881 12.85 0.92 12.64
N ASN A 882 12.61 -0.23 12.06
CA ASN A 882 13.60 -1.31 12.03
C ASN A 882 14.49 -1.15 10.79
N PRO A 883 15.76 -1.45 10.94
CA PRO A 883 16.63 -1.71 9.80
C PRO A 883 16.02 -2.83 8.95
N LEU A 884 16.55 -3.01 7.76
CA LEU A 884 16.22 -4.14 6.87
C LEU A 884 16.11 -5.45 7.66
N PRO A 885 15.27 -6.41 7.23
CA PRO A 885 15.07 -7.68 7.92
C PRO A 885 16.41 -8.33 8.27
N PRO A 886 16.65 -8.75 9.53
CA PRO A 886 17.93 -9.30 9.95
C PRO A 886 18.38 -10.49 9.13
N THR A 887 17.44 -11.28 8.60
CA THR A 887 17.69 -12.49 7.80
C THR A 887 18.17 -12.19 6.39
N LEU A 888 17.93 -10.97 5.89
CA LEU A 888 18.36 -10.57 4.56
C LEU A 888 19.88 -10.54 4.46
N VAL A 889 20.43 -11.17 3.43
CA VAL A 889 21.86 -11.17 3.14
C VAL A 889 22.30 -9.74 2.79
N LYS A 890 23.35 -9.25 3.46
CA LYS A 890 23.92 -7.91 3.31
C LYS A 890 25.12 -7.90 2.38
N ALA A 891 26.06 -8.83 2.59
CA ALA A 891 27.30 -8.87 1.82
C ALA A 891 27.58 -10.31 1.34
N TYR A 892 27.98 -10.42 0.09
CA TYR A 892 28.28 -11.71 -0.54
C TYR A 892 29.16 -11.55 -1.78
N ALA A 893 29.76 -12.65 -2.22
CA ALA A 893 30.42 -12.77 -3.51
C ALA A 893 29.84 -13.93 -4.31
N VAL A 894 29.78 -13.77 -5.63
CA VAL A 894 29.54 -14.83 -6.60
C VAL A 894 30.85 -15.18 -7.26
N GLU A 895 31.23 -16.44 -7.22
CA GLU A 895 32.51 -16.92 -7.73
C GLU A 895 32.26 -18.11 -8.66
N ALA A 896 33.04 -18.21 -9.74
CA ALA A 896 32.97 -19.28 -10.72
C ALA A 896 34.26 -20.09 -10.72
N PHE A 897 34.15 -21.41 -10.92
CA PHE A 897 35.25 -22.33 -11.03
C PHE A 897 35.34 -22.85 -12.48
N ASP A 898 36.50 -22.70 -13.11
CA ASP A 898 36.75 -23.10 -14.49
C ASP A 898 37.29 -24.53 -14.63
N GLY A 899 37.48 -25.23 -13.52
CA GLY A 899 38.12 -26.55 -13.40
C GLY A 899 39.56 -26.46 -12.88
N ARG A 900 40.09 -25.24 -12.71
CA ARG A 900 41.45 -24.98 -12.18
C ARG A 900 41.45 -24.03 -11.01
N GLU A 901 40.78 -22.89 -11.15
CA GLU A 901 40.76 -21.85 -10.13
C GLU A 901 39.39 -21.19 -9.97
N TRP A 902 39.18 -20.59 -8.82
CA TRP A 902 38.01 -19.79 -8.51
C TRP A 902 38.25 -18.33 -8.91
N THR A 903 37.36 -17.77 -9.71
CA THR A 903 37.35 -16.33 -10.06
C THR A 903 36.13 -15.65 -9.44
N THR A 904 36.33 -14.54 -8.79
CA THR A 904 35.22 -13.70 -8.30
C THR A 904 34.58 -12.96 -9.47
N LEU A 905 33.28 -13.16 -9.67
CA LEU A 905 32.49 -12.49 -10.72
C LEU A 905 31.82 -11.21 -10.18
N VAL A 906 31.35 -11.26 -8.95
CA VAL A 906 30.59 -10.19 -8.31
C VAL A 906 30.96 -10.12 -6.84
N THR A 907 31.08 -8.92 -6.32
CA THR A 907 31.15 -8.62 -4.89
C THR A 907 30.10 -7.59 -4.55
N GLU A 908 29.20 -7.91 -3.64
CA GLU A 908 28.19 -7.03 -3.11
C GLU A 908 28.42 -6.82 -1.61
N THR A 909 28.48 -5.56 -1.18
CA THR A 909 28.79 -5.21 0.22
C THR A 909 27.60 -4.65 1.00
N ARG A 910 26.56 -4.22 0.30
CA ARG A 910 25.37 -3.57 0.90
C ARG A 910 24.10 -3.92 0.17
N ASN A 911 23.81 -5.18 0.01
CA ASN A 911 22.55 -5.61 -0.58
C ASN A 911 21.35 -5.21 0.30
N THR A 912 20.33 -4.65 -0.34
CA THR A 912 19.10 -4.18 0.33
C THR A 912 17.84 -4.83 -0.24
N VAL A 913 17.95 -5.72 -1.23
CA VAL A 913 16.83 -6.35 -1.91
C VAL A 913 16.91 -7.86 -1.85
N ARG A 914 15.77 -8.51 -1.98
CA ARG A 914 15.65 -9.97 -1.92
C ARG A 914 16.18 -10.66 -3.18
N HIS A 915 15.81 -10.17 -4.36
CA HIS A 915 16.13 -10.78 -5.64
C HIS A 915 17.25 -10.01 -6.35
N ARG A 916 18.31 -10.73 -6.74
CA ARG A 916 19.49 -10.14 -7.39
C ARG A 916 19.79 -10.85 -8.71
N ILE A 917 20.05 -10.05 -9.73
CA ILE A 917 20.42 -10.53 -11.07
C ILE A 917 21.82 -10.02 -11.38
N HIS A 918 22.74 -10.93 -11.59
CA HIS A 918 24.13 -10.63 -11.95
C HIS A 918 24.44 -11.15 -13.35
N LYS A 919 24.67 -10.23 -14.27
CA LYS A 919 25.08 -10.54 -15.64
C LYS A 919 26.57 -10.31 -15.79
N PHE A 920 27.22 -11.20 -16.50
CA PHE A 920 28.65 -11.12 -16.76
C PHE A 920 28.95 -11.67 -18.16
N GLN A 921 30.18 -11.45 -18.65
CA GLN A 921 30.59 -12.02 -19.94
C GLN A 921 30.53 -13.56 -19.85
N SER A 922 29.92 -14.18 -20.87
CA SER A 922 29.78 -15.64 -20.93
C SER A 922 31.13 -16.32 -20.76
N ARG A 923 31.20 -17.30 -19.89
CA ARG A 923 32.41 -18.09 -19.60
C ARG A 923 32.06 -19.55 -19.33
N THR A 924 33.00 -20.44 -19.65
CA THR A 924 32.88 -21.84 -19.30
C THR A 924 33.24 -22.05 -17.83
N VAL A 925 32.36 -22.70 -17.09
CA VAL A 925 32.48 -22.99 -15.66
C VAL A 925 32.10 -24.43 -15.38
N THR A 926 32.68 -25.04 -14.35
CA THR A 926 32.29 -26.37 -13.85
C THR A 926 31.50 -26.25 -12.53
N ALA A 927 31.69 -25.14 -11.83
CA ALA A 927 30.92 -24.85 -10.63
C ALA A 927 30.73 -23.33 -10.42
N VAL A 928 29.69 -22.97 -9.69
CA VAL A 928 29.44 -21.61 -9.16
C VAL A 928 29.27 -21.69 -7.65
N ARG A 929 29.84 -20.77 -6.90
CA ARG A 929 29.59 -20.67 -5.47
C ARG A 929 29.19 -19.26 -5.06
N ILE A 930 28.36 -19.23 -4.05
CA ILE A 930 27.89 -18.00 -3.39
C ILE A 930 28.49 -17.98 -1.98
N ARG A 931 29.45 -17.09 -1.74
CA ARG A 931 30.00 -16.84 -0.41
C ARG A 931 29.25 -15.70 0.25
N ILE A 932 28.63 -15.98 1.37
CA ILE A 932 27.85 -15.02 2.13
C ILE A 932 28.66 -14.56 3.33
N ASP A 933 29.03 -13.28 3.31
CA ASP A 933 29.97 -12.67 4.27
C ASP A 933 29.22 -12.00 5.42
N ALA A 934 28.01 -11.45 5.19
CA ALA A 934 27.23 -10.78 6.23
C ALA A 934 25.72 -10.81 5.92
N THR A 935 24.91 -10.72 6.97
CA THR A 935 23.48 -10.42 6.94
C THR A 935 23.21 -9.08 7.62
N TRP A 936 21.97 -8.62 7.65
CA TRP A 936 21.56 -7.42 8.39
C TRP A 936 21.39 -7.65 9.91
N GLY A 937 21.73 -8.84 10.42
CA GLY A 937 21.72 -9.12 11.87
C GLY A 937 21.52 -10.57 12.28
N ASP A 938 21.14 -11.46 11.37
CA ASP A 938 21.01 -12.90 11.64
C ASP A 938 22.38 -13.57 11.51
N PRO A 939 22.78 -14.46 12.42
CA PRO A 939 24.04 -15.18 12.31
C PRO A 939 24.06 -16.28 11.23
N SER A 940 22.93 -16.55 10.59
CA SER A 940 22.79 -17.57 9.53
C SER A 940 22.68 -16.95 8.16
N ALA A 941 23.40 -17.50 7.18
CA ALA A 941 23.12 -17.27 5.77
C ALA A 941 21.81 -17.95 5.38
N ARG A 942 20.97 -17.26 4.57
CA ARG A 942 19.68 -17.80 4.10
C ARG A 942 19.47 -17.51 2.63
N VAL A 943 19.31 -18.58 1.83
CA VAL A 943 19.08 -18.50 0.38
C VAL A 943 17.88 -19.37 0.02
N PHE A 944 16.89 -18.81 -0.63
CA PHE A 944 15.73 -19.57 -1.14
C PHE A 944 16.03 -20.20 -2.49
N GLU A 945 16.59 -19.45 -3.43
CA GLU A 945 16.77 -19.95 -4.78
C GLU A 945 18.05 -19.40 -5.41
N VAL A 946 18.72 -20.25 -6.19
CA VAL A 946 19.82 -19.90 -7.08
C VAL A 946 19.48 -20.39 -8.48
N ARG A 947 19.56 -19.50 -9.47
CA ARG A 947 19.45 -19.87 -10.89
C ARG A 947 20.72 -19.45 -11.63
N VAL A 948 21.09 -20.22 -12.64
CA VAL A 948 22.29 -19.97 -13.47
C VAL A 948 21.94 -20.14 -14.95
N TYR A 949 22.29 -19.14 -15.76
CA TYR A 949 22.00 -19.12 -17.19
C TYR A 949 23.27 -18.91 -18.01
#